data_dcd4942150c9be3c9dd012c9885b5b8a
#
_entry.id   dcd4942150c9be3c9dd012c9885b5b8a
#
_cell.length_a   1.000
_cell.length_b   1.000
_cell.length_c   1.000
_cell.angle_alpha   90.00
_cell.angle_beta   90.00
_cell.angle_gamma   90.00
#
_symmetry.space_group_name_H-M   'P 1'
#
loop_
_entity.id
_entity.type
_entity.pdbx_description
1 polymer ?
#
loop_
_entity_poly.entity_id
_entity_poly.type
_entity_poly.pdbx_seq_one_letter_code
_entity_poly.pdbx_strand_id
1 'polypeptide(L)'
;MKKQVSLLTLTAALLLGACSTYEEVPATSGDGATAVGFLADIAPREQSRADINVDFETGLTGTWNGEDILGVLANDFTQLLQFTYATDSKAFTGSLTGTAGTWAYRAFYPHNGNAAVSGTTVTVPFSALRTQNGNKYNSEFDIMAADAITHNDAEPGKTPEGNAVKFNLHRITSILALKLQGGAASEKIASVMLTSEKPIASEQLTFTVPSDPNAAYDPSAINPTLVAEGTSATGSSISIDSEHITVTYADGTAPSADYSETFFNVLPDDSYGALTFSACTDKGNAASFTITRSTPVVANWVYTVEQTASFTKAAAPTVEWLGHEDLTTPVELAESGNSADIRVSAPGGIKSMQVEIIAPILTESGMLEIVGLAPVMELTNPATDTMAEMLGQLGFPPAQHLLNQQHVFFQIGDLIDLLANVCAEVTETTNSNFKFTVTDNADQTEEITLQYVKTVFSPTLKLTSADLWTNTASFDLMYIPESAASVTLTYKKSTDTAWQTATVNNKTATIAPEWEDMTNADWSTPNTVLPYSRIKTGTGIFAGNTYDYILTIDGTPYQSTFKTDAGNLIPDGDMENSNLPCFTQNGSASSTFWGSGNNSQSSSLCSPNTYQNGNRAKCQSAEPGLGSIKVLAAGNLFTGTFKMDGTYKGVVTFGQPYKWSARPSALKLKYHATIGTINHTDGADIKIASGQQDKARIFFCIVDWTAPHTVSSTPNVKLFGSTYLSRAETIGSWDPEISNSTDEGKIIGYGSMWIDTNTVSDEMATAIIETNFYDKTAVPTDGNYSLVISCACNAYGDYFNGCSGNTLYVDDFEWVY
;
A
#
# COMPACT_ATOMS: atom_id res chain seq x y z
N MET A 1 -15.54 -28.32 -29.07
CA MET A 1 -15.02 -27.11 -29.74
C MET A 1 -15.41 -25.82 -29.02
N LYS A 2 -16.62 -25.60 -28.51
CA LYS A 2 -16.98 -24.42 -27.71
C LYS A 2 -16.32 -24.42 -26.31
N LYS A 3 -16.11 -25.60 -25.68
CA LYS A 3 -15.43 -25.73 -24.38
C LYS A 3 -13.94 -25.35 -24.41
N GLN A 4 -13.27 -25.60 -25.56
CA GLN A 4 -11.85 -25.19 -25.70
C GLN A 4 -11.66 -23.69 -25.87
N VAL A 5 -12.65 -22.98 -26.40
CA VAL A 5 -12.57 -21.53 -26.59
C VAL A 5 -12.74 -20.77 -25.23
N SER A 6 -13.58 -21.31 -24.35
CA SER A 6 -13.77 -20.70 -23.01
C SER A 6 -12.54 -20.90 -22.10
N LEU A 7 -11.87 -22.05 -22.25
CA LEU A 7 -10.64 -22.35 -21.50
C LEU A 7 -9.44 -21.56 -22.05
N LEU A 8 -9.36 -21.35 -23.38
CA LEU A 8 -8.33 -20.51 -23.99
C LEU A 8 -8.46 -19.04 -23.57
N THR A 9 -9.69 -18.57 -23.29
CA THR A 9 -9.90 -17.19 -22.78
C THR A 9 -9.51 -17.06 -21.31
N LEU A 10 -9.66 -18.11 -20.50
CA LEU A 10 -9.22 -18.10 -19.10
C LEU A 10 -7.69 -18.20 -19.02
N THR A 11 -7.05 -19.05 -19.84
CA THR A 11 -5.59 -19.13 -19.95
C THR A 11 -4.99 -17.84 -20.51
N ALA A 12 -5.66 -17.18 -21.45
CA ALA A 12 -5.22 -15.88 -21.97
C ALA A 12 -5.40 -14.74 -20.95
N ALA A 13 -6.39 -14.82 -20.06
CA ALA A 13 -6.56 -13.85 -18.98
C ALA A 13 -5.52 -14.03 -17.87
N LEU A 14 -5.15 -15.27 -17.56
CA LEU A 14 -4.05 -15.58 -16.64
C LEU A 14 -2.68 -15.21 -17.22
N LEU A 15 -2.47 -15.41 -18.52
CA LEU A 15 -1.23 -15.02 -19.21
C LEU A 15 -1.12 -13.51 -19.44
N LEU A 16 -2.23 -12.77 -19.48
CA LEU A 16 -2.22 -11.31 -19.66
C LEU A 16 -2.06 -10.54 -18.34
N GLY A 17 -2.29 -11.19 -17.21
CA GLY A 17 -2.04 -10.59 -15.87
C GLY A 17 -0.58 -10.67 -15.42
N ALA A 18 0.24 -11.51 -16.03
CA ALA A 18 1.62 -11.80 -15.60
C ALA A 18 2.71 -11.08 -16.41
N CYS A 19 2.37 -10.25 -17.37
CA CYS A 19 3.36 -9.46 -18.12
C CYS A 19 3.36 -8.00 -17.67
N SER A 20 3.79 -7.73 -16.45
CA SER A 20 4.58 -6.55 -16.16
C SER A 20 6.05 -6.97 -16.06
N THR A 21 6.61 -7.50 -17.15
CA THR A 21 8.04 -7.35 -17.35
C THR A 21 8.27 -5.86 -17.40
N TYR A 22 8.87 -5.33 -16.34
CA TYR A 22 9.65 -4.13 -16.48
C TYR A 22 10.67 -4.47 -17.58
N GLU A 23 10.41 -3.99 -18.80
CA GLU A 23 11.50 -3.79 -19.73
C GLU A 23 12.49 -2.92 -18.98
N GLU A 24 13.67 -3.45 -18.72
CA GLU A 24 14.85 -2.59 -18.57
C GLU A 24 14.79 -1.62 -19.74
N VAL A 25 14.42 -0.39 -19.45
CA VAL A 25 14.61 0.68 -20.41
C VAL A 25 16.12 0.73 -20.58
N PRO A 26 16.68 0.28 -21.73
CA PRO A 26 18.08 0.47 -21.97
C PRO A 26 18.30 1.96 -21.79
N ALA A 27 19.32 2.36 -21.07
CA ALA A 27 19.70 3.74 -20.92
C ALA A 27 19.87 4.34 -22.34
N THR A 28 18.76 4.81 -22.90
CA THR A 28 18.81 5.66 -24.07
C THR A 28 19.47 6.92 -23.57
N SER A 29 20.68 7.15 -24.03
CA SER A 29 21.36 8.42 -23.98
C SER A 29 20.45 9.46 -24.64
N GLY A 30 19.47 9.95 -23.86
CA GLY A 30 18.69 11.12 -24.22
C GLY A 30 19.64 12.32 -24.25
N ASP A 31 19.53 13.14 -25.27
CA ASP A 31 20.27 14.41 -25.38
C ASP A 31 20.19 15.17 -24.05
N GLY A 32 21.34 15.28 -23.36
CA GLY A 32 21.48 16.01 -22.10
C GLY A 32 21.86 15.19 -20.85
N ALA A 33 21.99 13.87 -20.92
CA ALA A 33 22.48 13.06 -19.79
C ALA A 33 24.01 13.17 -19.64
N THR A 34 24.45 13.50 -18.44
CA THR A 34 25.88 13.61 -18.08
C THR A 34 26.30 12.37 -17.28
N ALA A 35 27.37 11.71 -17.68
CA ALA A 35 27.99 10.64 -16.91
C ALA A 35 28.59 11.20 -15.60
N VAL A 36 28.22 10.62 -14.47
CA VAL A 36 28.55 11.08 -13.12
C VAL A 36 29.14 9.95 -12.31
N GLY A 37 30.11 10.25 -11.46
CA GLY A 37 30.69 9.35 -10.48
C GLY A 37 30.49 9.89 -9.07
N PHE A 38 29.89 9.09 -8.17
CA PHE A 38 29.80 9.38 -6.74
C PHE A 38 30.80 8.53 -5.95
N LEU A 39 31.36 9.11 -4.90
CA LEU A 39 32.12 8.36 -3.91
C LEU A 39 31.19 7.98 -2.75
N ALA A 40 31.45 6.86 -2.11
CA ALA A 40 30.73 6.48 -0.91
C ALA A 40 31.65 5.81 0.09
N ASP A 41 31.63 6.28 1.34
CA ASP A 41 32.26 5.65 2.49
C ASP A 41 31.15 5.11 3.41
N ILE A 42 31.47 4.03 4.12
CA ILE A 42 30.63 3.51 5.17
C ILE A 42 31.07 4.17 6.49
N ALA A 43 30.12 4.77 7.22
CA ALA A 43 30.39 5.38 8.50
C ALA A 43 31.03 4.38 9.48
N PRO A 44 32.10 4.78 10.21
CA PRO A 44 32.75 3.89 11.17
C PRO A 44 31.76 3.44 12.25
N ARG A 45 31.97 2.22 12.74
CA ARG A 45 31.16 1.64 13.81
C ARG A 45 31.40 2.39 15.12
N GLU A 46 30.33 2.60 15.87
CA GLU A 46 30.44 2.84 17.30
C GLU A 46 30.70 1.50 18.01
N GLN A 47 31.81 1.41 18.73
CA GLN A 47 32.16 0.21 19.49
C GLN A 47 31.34 0.18 20.78
N SER A 48 30.66 -0.94 21.05
CA SER A 48 30.05 -1.20 22.33
C SER A 48 31.09 -1.33 23.45
N ARG A 49 30.86 -0.65 24.59
CA ARG A 49 31.70 -0.74 25.79
C ARG A 49 31.33 -1.90 26.73
N ALA A 50 30.45 -2.79 26.38
CA ALA A 50 30.02 -3.90 27.22
C ALA A 50 30.31 -5.26 26.53
N ASP A 51 31.37 -5.92 26.99
CA ASP A 51 31.64 -7.36 27.00
C ASP A 51 31.32 -8.21 25.75
N ILE A 52 31.56 -7.72 24.53
CA ILE A 52 31.55 -8.58 23.37
C ILE A 52 32.80 -8.26 22.54
N ASN A 53 33.82 -9.07 22.69
CA ASN A 53 35.01 -9.06 21.81
C ASN A 53 34.54 -9.58 20.44
N VAL A 54 34.39 -8.66 19.49
CA VAL A 54 34.12 -8.99 18.09
C VAL A 54 35.38 -8.73 17.33
N ASP A 55 36.16 -9.78 17.08
CA ASP A 55 37.27 -9.73 16.16
C ASP A 55 36.75 -10.09 14.75
N PHE A 56 36.32 -9.06 14.01
CA PHE A 56 35.88 -9.22 12.63
C PHE A 56 37.07 -8.95 11.69
N GLU A 57 38.07 -9.79 11.68
CA GLU A 57 39.26 -9.58 10.86
C GLU A 57 39.03 -9.66 9.36
N THR A 58 37.89 -10.15 8.83
CA THR A 58 37.79 -10.40 7.39
C THR A 58 36.43 -10.23 6.71
N GLY A 59 35.36 -9.82 7.37
CA GLY A 59 34.02 -9.89 6.74
C GLY A 59 33.27 -8.55 6.54
N LEU A 60 33.61 -7.52 7.28
CA LEU A 60 32.89 -6.25 7.30
C LEU A 60 33.79 -5.04 6.99
N THR A 61 34.93 -5.24 6.39
CA THR A 61 35.72 -4.15 5.79
C THR A 61 35.02 -3.74 4.51
N GLY A 62 34.36 -2.59 4.54
CA GLY A 62 33.61 -2.03 3.43
C GLY A 62 34.45 -1.74 2.19
N THR A 63 34.77 -2.75 1.43
CA THR A 63 35.31 -2.62 0.08
C THR A 63 34.19 -2.91 -0.90
N TRP A 64 33.84 -1.89 -1.67
CA TRP A 64 32.89 -2.01 -2.75
C TRP A 64 33.41 -2.91 -3.86
N ASN A 65 32.51 -3.66 -4.50
CA ASN A 65 32.80 -4.52 -5.64
C ASN A 65 31.94 -4.10 -6.85
N GLY A 66 32.21 -4.65 -8.04
CA GLY A 66 31.52 -4.27 -9.27
C GLY A 66 30.02 -4.62 -9.34
N GLU A 67 29.52 -5.37 -8.37
CA GLU A 67 28.10 -5.74 -8.26
C GLU A 67 27.34 -4.79 -7.33
N ASP A 68 28.03 -3.96 -6.56
CA ASP A 68 27.40 -3.03 -5.63
C ASP A 68 26.71 -1.88 -6.39
N ILE A 69 25.44 -1.64 -6.04
CA ILE A 69 24.63 -0.60 -6.66
C ILE A 69 24.10 0.34 -5.58
N LEU A 70 24.34 1.64 -5.80
CA LEU A 70 23.84 2.71 -4.95
C LEU A 70 22.58 3.31 -5.57
N GLY A 71 21.52 3.44 -4.79
CA GLY A 71 20.33 4.21 -5.15
C GLY A 71 20.54 5.68 -4.81
N VAL A 72 20.38 6.57 -5.80
CA VAL A 72 20.53 8.01 -5.61
C VAL A 72 19.25 8.73 -6.00
N LEU A 73 18.82 9.62 -5.15
CA LEU A 73 17.73 10.56 -5.37
C LEU A 73 18.32 11.94 -5.53
N ALA A 74 18.02 12.60 -6.65
CA ALA A 74 18.51 13.92 -6.95
C ALA A 74 17.39 14.96 -6.96
N ASN A 75 17.65 16.13 -6.43
CA ASN A 75 16.75 17.30 -6.38
C ASN A 75 15.40 17.06 -5.71
N ASP A 76 14.33 16.86 -6.50
CA ASP A 76 12.94 16.78 -6.02
C ASP A 76 12.54 15.40 -5.50
N PHE A 77 13.46 14.45 -5.47
CA PHE A 77 13.23 13.06 -5.00
C PHE A 77 12.16 12.28 -5.75
N THR A 78 11.83 12.67 -6.96
CA THR A 78 10.80 12.00 -7.78
C THR A 78 11.36 10.86 -8.61
N GLN A 79 12.68 10.84 -8.83
CA GLN A 79 13.34 9.83 -9.65
C GLN A 79 14.44 9.14 -8.86
N LEU A 80 14.33 7.81 -8.78
CA LEU A 80 15.37 6.93 -8.27
C LEU A 80 16.34 6.56 -9.39
N LEU A 81 17.61 6.81 -9.16
CA LEU A 81 18.69 6.56 -10.11
C LEU A 81 19.66 5.51 -9.59
N GLN A 82 20.15 4.67 -10.48
CA GLN A 82 21.07 3.58 -10.16
C GLN A 82 22.49 3.99 -10.50
N PHE A 83 23.41 3.75 -9.56
CA PHE A 83 24.83 3.97 -9.75
C PHE A 83 25.60 2.71 -9.37
N THR A 84 26.27 2.09 -10.34
CA THR A 84 27.03 0.85 -10.15
C THR A 84 28.49 1.17 -9.81
N TYR A 85 29.07 0.43 -8.87
CA TYR A 85 30.46 0.62 -8.50
C TYR A 85 31.40 0.18 -9.61
N ALA A 86 32.24 1.10 -10.05
CA ALA A 86 33.29 0.85 -11.04
C ALA A 86 34.64 0.69 -10.33
N THR A 87 35.20 -0.50 -10.37
CA THR A 87 36.48 -0.85 -9.71
C THR A 87 37.66 -0.03 -10.19
N ASP A 88 37.67 0.35 -11.46
CA ASP A 88 38.75 1.13 -12.09
C ASP A 88 38.78 2.57 -11.57
N SER A 89 37.63 3.22 -11.48
CA SER A 89 37.50 4.61 -10.97
C SER A 89 37.31 4.67 -9.45
N LYS A 90 37.03 3.57 -8.79
CA LYS A 90 36.66 3.47 -7.37
C LYS A 90 35.47 4.38 -7.01
N ALA A 91 34.50 4.48 -7.90
CA ALA A 91 33.32 5.33 -7.77
C ALA A 91 32.07 4.60 -8.23
N PHE A 92 30.94 5.00 -7.70
CA PHE A 92 29.63 4.58 -8.21
C PHE A 92 29.28 5.43 -9.44
N THR A 93 29.18 4.81 -10.59
CA THR A 93 29.00 5.50 -11.88
C THR A 93 27.60 5.28 -12.45
N GLY A 94 27.04 6.33 -13.02
CA GLY A 94 25.71 6.35 -13.61
C GLY A 94 25.50 7.62 -14.42
N SER A 95 24.26 7.99 -14.68
CA SER A 95 23.92 9.18 -15.46
C SER A 95 22.93 10.07 -14.71
N LEU A 96 23.15 11.37 -14.76
CA LEU A 96 22.21 12.39 -14.30
C LEU A 96 21.78 13.27 -15.47
N THR A 97 20.51 13.65 -15.49
CA THR A 97 19.97 14.62 -16.45
C THR A 97 19.79 15.96 -15.76
N GLY A 98 20.40 17.01 -16.32
CA GLY A 98 20.28 18.36 -15.79
C GLY A 98 21.48 19.25 -16.18
N THR A 99 21.41 20.50 -15.77
CA THR A 99 22.43 21.50 -16.00
C THR A 99 23.11 21.93 -14.70
N ALA A 100 24.21 22.65 -14.77
CA ALA A 100 24.82 23.27 -13.60
C ALA A 100 23.82 24.07 -12.76
N GLY A 101 23.88 23.95 -11.45
CA GLY A 101 22.97 24.59 -10.53
C GLY A 101 23.14 24.09 -9.11
N THR A 102 22.15 24.32 -8.28
CA THR A 102 22.10 23.73 -6.93
C THR A 102 21.48 22.34 -7.00
N TRP A 103 22.22 21.36 -6.51
CA TRP A 103 21.82 19.96 -6.47
C TRP A 103 21.69 19.48 -5.04
N ALA A 104 20.60 18.77 -4.76
CA ALA A 104 20.42 18.05 -3.52
C ALA A 104 20.44 16.55 -3.81
N TYR A 105 21.26 15.83 -3.06
CA TYR A 105 21.43 14.38 -3.23
C TYR A 105 21.06 13.63 -1.95
N ARG A 106 20.47 12.47 -2.13
CA ARG A 106 20.19 11.46 -1.12
C ARG A 106 20.64 10.13 -1.67
N ALA A 107 21.18 9.27 -0.83
CA ALA A 107 21.58 7.95 -1.29
C ALA A 107 21.22 6.88 -0.27
N PHE A 108 21.03 5.67 -0.75
CA PHE A 108 20.86 4.47 0.06
C PHE A 108 21.54 3.28 -0.63
N TYR A 109 21.85 2.25 0.16
CA TYR A 109 22.44 1.01 -0.28
C TYR A 109 21.82 -0.18 0.46
N PRO A 110 21.71 -1.36 -0.16
CA PRO A 110 21.89 -1.60 -1.59
C PRO A 110 20.66 -1.15 -2.40
N HIS A 111 20.90 -0.73 -3.64
CA HIS A 111 19.84 -0.65 -4.61
C HIS A 111 19.74 -1.99 -5.35
N ASN A 112 18.59 -2.60 -5.32
CA ASN A 112 18.23 -3.72 -6.18
C ASN A 112 17.02 -3.34 -7.04
N GLY A 113 16.75 -4.10 -8.09
CA GLY A 113 15.68 -3.78 -9.05
C GLY A 113 14.28 -3.64 -8.45
N ASN A 114 14.09 -4.05 -7.19
CA ASN A 114 12.81 -3.99 -6.47
C ASN A 114 12.73 -2.82 -5.48
N ALA A 115 13.74 -1.95 -5.43
CA ALA A 115 13.66 -0.75 -4.60
C ALA A 115 12.67 0.27 -5.19
N ALA A 116 11.84 0.85 -4.33
CA ALA A 116 10.86 1.87 -4.71
C ALA A 116 11.01 3.12 -3.84
N VAL A 117 10.59 4.26 -4.37
CA VAL A 117 10.65 5.54 -3.66
C VAL A 117 9.34 6.29 -3.79
N SER A 118 8.86 6.84 -2.68
CA SER A 118 7.72 7.75 -2.63
C SER A 118 8.07 8.95 -1.75
N GLY A 119 8.38 10.08 -2.38
CA GLY A 119 8.92 11.26 -1.68
C GLY A 119 10.26 10.93 -1.01
N THR A 120 10.34 11.05 0.32
CA THR A 120 11.54 10.69 1.09
C THR A 120 11.51 9.26 1.62
N THR A 121 10.44 8.50 1.39
CA THR A 121 10.33 7.12 1.83
C THR A 121 10.90 6.18 0.79
N VAL A 122 11.85 5.38 1.19
CA VAL A 122 12.47 4.32 0.41
C VAL A 122 11.91 2.99 0.86
N THR A 123 11.57 2.12 -0.08
CA THR A 123 11.17 0.74 0.16
C THR A 123 12.19 -0.18 -0.50
N VAL A 124 12.74 -1.12 0.25
CA VAL A 124 13.72 -2.11 -0.23
C VAL A 124 13.29 -3.51 0.17
N PRO A 125 13.69 -4.55 -0.57
CA PRO A 125 13.52 -5.93 -0.12
C PRO A 125 14.23 -6.18 1.21
N PHE A 126 13.55 -6.92 2.10
CA PHE A 126 14.12 -7.33 3.39
C PHE A 126 13.67 -8.75 3.74
N SER A 127 13.96 -9.68 2.87
CA SER A 127 13.46 -11.05 2.94
C SER A 127 13.80 -11.77 4.24
N ALA A 128 12.84 -12.56 4.72
CA ALA A 128 13.05 -13.55 5.78
C ALA A 128 13.98 -14.71 5.32
N LEU A 129 14.06 -14.96 4.03
CA LEU A 129 14.87 -16.03 3.44
C LEU A 129 16.12 -15.43 2.81
N ARG A 130 17.29 -15.85 3.29
CA ARG A 130 18.57 -15.26 2.92
C ARG A 130 19.58 -16.33 2.51
N THR A 131 20.46 -15.99 1.59
CA THR A 131 21.54 -16.87 1.15
C THR A 131 22.88 -16.25 1.52
N GLN A 132 23.75 -17.06 2.13
CA GLN A 132 25.10 -16.66 2.53
C GLN A 132 26.15 -17.49 1.79
N ASN A 133 27.30 -16.93 1.51
CA ASN A 133 28.41 -17.62 0.87
C ASN A 133 29.43 -18.10 1.93
N GLY A 134 29.26 -19.31 2.38
CA GLY A 134 30.08 -19.90 3.45
C GLY A 134 29.98 -19.08 4.74
N ASN A 135 31.11 -18.82 5.37
CA ASN A 135 31.22 -17.99 6.58
C ASN A 135 31.34 -16.48 6.26
N LYS A 136 30.98 -16.05 5.04
CA LYS A 136 31.09 -14.62 4.65
C LYS A 136 29.75 -13.90 4.82
N TYR A 137 29.85 -12.69 5.34
CA TYR A 137 28.69 -11.80 5.43
C TYR A 137 28.11 -11.49 4.03
N ASN A 138 26.78 -11.52 3.93
CA ASN A 138 26.05 -11.09 2.72
C ASN A 138 25.64 -9.63 2.88
N SER A 139 26.16 -8.74 2.03
CA SER A 139 25.87 -7.31 2.06
C SER A 139 24.52 -6.92 1.44
N GLU A 140 23.80 -7.84 0.83
CA GLU A 140 22.49 -7.60 0.23
C GLU A 140 21.46 -7.04 1.24
N PHE A 141 21.59 -7.45 2.50
CA PHE A 141 20.72 -6.98 3.59
C PHE A 141 21.39 -5.92 4.48
N ASP A 142 22.55 -5.41 4.10
CA ASP A 142 23.26 -4.34 4.80
C ASP A 142 22.69 -2.97 4.40
N ILE A 143 21.46 -2.72 4.84
CA ILE A 143 20.74 -1.51 4.44
C ILE A 143 21.38 -0.27 5.08
N MET A 144 21.71 0.71 4.26
CA MET A 144 22.34 1.96 4.67
C MET A 144 21.64 3.16 4.03
N ALA A 145 21.64 4.28 4.72
CA ALA A 145 21.19 5.57 4.23
C ALA A 145 22.31 6.60 4.39
N ALA A 146 22.45 7.49 3.41
CA ALA A 146 23.43 8.57 3.48
C ALA A 146 22.84 9.84 4.11
N ASP A 147 23.72 10.67 4.65
CA ASP A 147 23.38 12.06 4.93
C ASP A 147 22.91 12.76 3.64
N ALA A 148 22.01 13.73 3.82
CA ALA A 148 21.61 14.59 2.73
C ALA A 148 22.76 15.52 2.34
N ILE A 149 22.97 15.72 1.04
CA ILE A 149 24.03 16.58 0.53
C ILE A 149 23.43 17.61 -0.42
N THR A 150 23.83 18.89 -0.25
CA THR A 150 23.46 19.95 -1.19
C THR A 150 24.72 20.69 -1.62
N HIS A 151 24.89 20.81 -2.91
CA HIS A 151 26.01 21.55 -3.51
C HIS A 151 25.50 22.51 -4.59
N ASN A 152 26.22 23.62 -4.77
CA ASN A 152 26.06 24.46 -5.94
C ASN A 152 27.04 23.99 -6.99
N ASP A 153 26.69 23.01 -7.76
CA ASP A 153 27.57 22.25 -8.63
C ASP A 153 27.80 23.01 -9.94
N ALA A 154 29.07 23.08 -10.37
CA ALA A 154 29.39 23.52 -11.72
C ALA A 154 28.91 22.48 -12.75
N GLU A 155 28.97 21.21 -12.38
CA GLU A 155 28.49 20.06 -13.14
C GLU A 155 27.74 19.12 -12.17
N PRO A 156 26.70 18.39 -12.61
CA PRO A 156 26.01 17.40 -11.77
C PRO A 156 26.98 16.39 -11.16
N GLY A 157 26.82 16.10 -9.87
CA GLY A 157 27.63 15.12 -9.15
C GLY A 157 29.04 15.57 -8.77
N LYS A 158 29.34 16.86 -8.90
CA LYS A 158 30.64 17.44 -8.49
C LYS A 158 30.45 18.52 -7.46
N THR A 159 31.41 18.60 -6.53
CA THR A 159 31.50 19.72 -5.59
C THR A 159 31.93 21.00 -6.34
N PRO A 160 31.76 22.20 -5.72
CA PRO A 160 32.25 23.45 -6.30
C PRO A 160 33.74 23.44 -6.71
N GLU A 161 34.55 22.62 -6.05
CA GLU A 161 35.99 22.42 -6.34
C GLU A 161 36.25 21.43 -7.47
N GLY A 162 35.17 20.83 -8.07
CA GLY A 162 35.26 19.88 -9.17
C GLY A 162 35.53 18.42 -8.75
N ASN A 163 35.53 18.11 -7.46
CA ASN A 163 35.66 16.74 -6.97
C ASN A 163 34.31 15.99 -7.08
N ALA A 164 34.33 14.65 -7.14
CA ALA A 164 33.14 13.86 -7.06
C ALA A 164 32.43 14.05 -5.69
N VAL A 165 31.11 14.15 -5.70
CA VAL A 165 30.32 14.20 -4.48
C VAL A 165 30.49 12.88 -3.73
N LYS A 166 30.67 12.96 -2.41
CA LYS A 166 30.94 11.81 -1.55
C LYS A 166 29.83 11.62 -0.52
N PHE A 167 29.22 10.44 -0.53
CA PHE A 167 28.25 10.03 0.47
C PHE A 167 28.93 9.38 1.69
N ASN A 168 28.37 9.65 2.85
CA ASN A 168 28.67 8.95 4.09
C ASN A 168 27.47 8.08 4.44
N LEU A 169 27.59 6.76 4.27
CA LEU A 169 26.51 5.80 4.44
C LEU A 169 26.50 5.27 5.86
N HIS A 170 25.36 5.38 6.52
CA HIS A 170 25.11 4.87 7.86
C HIS A 170 24.20 3.65 7.81
N ARG A 171 24.59 2.56 8.44
CA ARG A 171 23.74 1.37 8.57
C ARG A 171 22.51 1.68 9.40
N ILE A 172 21.34 1.34 8.86
CA ILE A 172 20.05 1.47 9.56
C ILE A 172 19.61 0.16 10.19
N THR A 173 20.28 -0.94 9.87
CA THR A 173 20.10 -2.26 10.48
C THR A 173 21.20 -2.56 11.48
N SER A 174 21.02 -3.63 12.25
CA SER A 174 22.01 -4.25 13.13
C SER A 174 22.31 -5.65 12.65
N ILE A 175 23.47 -6.16 12.99
CA ILE A 175 23.87 -7.52 12.63
C ILE A 175 23.97 -8.37 13.89
N LEU A 176 23.24 -9.49 13.91
CA LEU A 176 23.48 -10.58 14.86
C LEU A 176 24.37 -11.60 14.17
N ALA A 177 25.56 -11.80 14.68
CA ALA A 177 26.54 -12.77 14.16
C ALA A 177 26.59 -13.98 15.07
N LEU A 178 26.16 -15.12 14.57
CA LEU A 178 26.20 -16.38 15.26
C LEU A 178 27.48 -17.16 14.89
N LYS A 179 28.32 -17.46 15.86
CA LYS A 179 29.42 -18.41 15.73
C LYS A 179 28.99 -19.71 16.42
N LEU A 180 28.75 -20.73 15.62
CA LEU A 180 28.23 -22.01 16.09
C LEU A 180 29.31 -23.12 15.96
N GLN A 181 29.46 -23.90 16.98
CA GLN A 181 30.44 -25.01 17.06
C GLN A 181 29.77 -26.26 17.63
N GLY A 182 30.43 -27.41 17.48
CA GLY A 182 30.10 -28.64 18.17
C GLY A 182 29.41 -29.71 17.34
N GLY A 183 29.17 -29.47 16.06
CA GLY A 183 28.73 -30.49 15.12
C GLY A 183 29.87 -31.37 14.60
N ALA A 184 29.56 -32.36 13.79
CA ALA A 184 30.56 -33.24 13.17
C ALA A 184 31.21 -32.52 11.97
N ALA A 185 32.54 -32.57 11.86
CA ALA A 185 33.29 -31.99 10.76
C ALA A 185 32.97 -32.61 9.37
N SER A 186 32.35 -33.78 9.35
CA SER A 186 31.88 -34.47 8.14
C SER A 186 30.52 -34.00 7.65
N GLU A 187 29.83 -33.17 8.43
CA GLU A 187 28.52 -32.61 8.10
C GLU A 187 28.65 -31.15 7.74
N LYS A 188 27.70 -30.65 6.94
CA LYS A 188 27.58 -29.26 6.54
C LYS A 188 26.35 -28.65 7.17
N ILE A 189 26.43 -27.36 7.54
CA ILE A 189 25.24 -26.62 7.96
C ILE A 189 24.36 -26.38 6.70
N ALA A 190 23.15 -26.90 6.73
CA ALA A 190 22.19 -26.72 5.66
C ALA A 190 21.46 -25.35 5.75
N SER A 191 21.03 -25.01 6.98
CA SER A 191 20.47 -23.69 7.29
C SER A 191 20.59 -23.34 8.77
N VAL A 192 20.49 -22.04 9.03
CA VAL A 192 20.31 -21.50 10.39
C VAL A 192 19.12 -20.57 10.41
N MET A 193 18.18 -20.82 11.31
CA MET A 193 16.96 -20.00 11.51
C MET A 193 17.07 -19.23 12.82
N LEU A 194 16.72 -17.96 12.78
CA LEU A 194 16.52 -17.10 13.93
C LEU A 194 15.03 -16.86 14.12
N THR A 195 14.52 -17.14 15.30
CA THR A 195 13.12 -16.89 15.70
C THR A 195 13.05 -15.85 16.80
N SER A 196 12.08 -14.94 16.70
CA SER A 196 11.81 -13.90 17.69
C SER A 196 10.33 -13.91 18.11
N GLU A 197 10.03 -13.39 19.28
CA GLU A 197 8.66 -13.12 19.72
C GLU A 197 8.04 -11.87 19.04
N LYS A 198 8.84 -11.09 18.32
CA LYS A 198 8.44 -9.92 17.58
C LYS A 198 8.78 -10.10 16.10
N PRO A 199 8.07 -9.43 15.21
CA PRO A 199 8.44 -9.39 13.80
C PRO A 199 9.88 -8.91 13.60
N ILE A 200 10.69 -9.71 12.89
CA ILE A 200 12.11 -9.43 12.57
C ILE A 200 12.39 -9.44 11.09
N ALA A 201 11.41 -9.87 10.29
CA ALA A 201 11.50 -9.94 8.84
C ALA A 201 10.19 -9.53 8.17
N SER A 202 10.29 -9.19 6.91
CA SER A 202 9.16 -8.90 6.03
C SER A 202 9.67 -9.04 4.59
N GLU A 203 8.79 -9.02 3.60
CA GLU A 203 9.22 -8.92 2.21
C GLU A 203 9.94 -7.60 1.94
N GLN A 204 9.52 -6.54 2.59
CA GLN A 204 10.01 -5.20 2.36
C GLN A 204 10.25 -4.44 3.66
N LEU A 205 11.21 -3.56 3.60
CA LEU A 205 11.54 -2.58 4.61
C LEU A 205 11.33 -1.19 4.05
N THR A 206 10.64 -0.32 4.78
CA THR A 206 10.56 1.11 4.48
C THR A 206 11.41 1.91 5.45
N PHE A 207 12.01 2.96 4.94
CA PHE A 207 12.72 3.94 5.77
C PHE A 207 12.72 5.32 5.10
N THR A 208 12.99 6.35 5.88
CA THR A 208 13.02 7.73 5.39
C THR A 208 14.47 8.17 5.14
N VAL A 209 14.77 8.64 3.93
CA VAL A 209 16.06 9.30 3.68
C VAL A 209 16.02 10.74 4.19
N PRO A 210 17.13 11.26 4.76
CA PRO A 210 17.18 12.62 5.28
C PRO A 210 16.78 13.66 4.22
N SER A 211 15.89 14.57 4.58
CA SER A 211 15.42 15.65 3.68
C SER A 211 16.16 16.97 3.88
N ASP A 212 16.65 17.26 5.09
CA ASP A 212 17.41 18.47 5.39
C ASP A 212 18.92 18.23 5.15
N PRO A 213 19.55 18.92 4.18
CA PRO A 213 20.97 18.76 3.89
C PRO A 213 21.92 19.31 4.98
N ASN A 214 21.38 20.05 5.94
CA ASN A 214 22.17 20.64 7.02
C ASN A 214 21.95 19.92 8.36
N ALA A 215 21.02 18.97 8.42
CA ALA A 215 20.82 18.16 9.60
C ALA A 215 21.96 17.15 9.76
N ALA A 216 22.48 17.01 10.96
CA ALA A 216 23.35 15.89 11.30
C ALA A 216 22.54 14.58 11.15
N TYR A 217 23.23 13.49 10.83
CA TYR A 217 22.59 12.17 10.79
C TYR A 217 21.90 11.88 12.12
N ASP A 218 20.62 11.64 12.03
CA ASP A 218 19.78 11.23 13.17
C ASP A 218 19.16 9.87 12.86
N PRO A 219 19.63 8.80 13.50
CA PRO A 219 19.08 7.47 13.27
C PRO A 219 17.59 7.37 13.63
N SER A 220 17.09 8.21 14.53
CA SER A 220 15.67 8.23 14.90
C SER A 220 14.78 8.82 13.80
N ALA A 221 15.33 9.67 12.93
CA ALA A 221 14.61 10.27 11.80
C ALA A 221 14.49 9.31 10.60
N ILE A 222 15.34 8.29 10.52
CA ILE A 222 15.30 7.28 9.44
C ILE A 222 14.10 6.36 9.59
N ASN A 223 13.71 6.03 10.82
CA ASN A 223 12.53 5.26 11.19
C ASN A 223 12.30 4.00 10.32
N PRO A 224 13.22 3.02 10.31
CA PRO A 224 13.05 1.81 9.53
C PRO A 224 11.87 1.00 10.06
N THR A 225 10.98 0.55 9.17
CA THR A 225 9.76 -0.16 9.53
C THR A 225 9.53 -1.34 8.57
N LEU A 226 9.23 -2.51 9.12
CA LEU A 226 8.78 -3.67 8.34
C LEU A 226 7.42 -3.36 7.72
N VAL A 227 7.26 -3.63 6.43
CA VAL A 227 5.97 -3.45 5.75
C VAL A 227 5.07 -4.61 6.16
N ALA A 228 3.89 -4.29 6.69
CA ALA A 228 2.93 -5.30 7.10
C ALA A 228 2.45 -6.15 5.91
N GLU A 229 2.13 -7.42 6.16
CA GLU A 229 1.59 -8.34 5.16
C GLU A 229 0.37 -7.74 4.44
N GLY A 230 0.24 -8.01 3.15
CA GLY A 230 -0.88 -7.54 2.32
C GLY A 230 -0.67 -6.20 1.61
N THR A 231 0.48 -5.54 1.78
CA THR A 231 0.81 -4.28 1.09
C THR A 231 1.79 -4.46 -0.07
N SER A 232 2.09 -5.70 -0.48
CA SER A 232 3.01 -5.96 -1.60
C SER A 232 2.49 -5.34 -2.91
N ALA A 233 3.31 -4.49 -3.51
CA ALA A 233 3.01 -3.87 -4.81
C ALA A 233 3.11 -4.86 -6.00
N THR A 234 3.55 -6.09 -5.76
CA THR A 234 3.86 -7.06 -6.82
C THR A 234 2.85 -8.20 -6.98
N GLY A 235 1.75 -8.22 -6.20
CA GLY A 235 0.65 -9.18 -6.40
C GLY A 235 0.97 -10.64 -6.05
N SER A 236 2.15 -10.92 -5.53
CA SER A 236 2.56 -12.26 -5.07
C SER A 236 2.32 -12.35 -3.57
N SER A 237 1.27 -13.05 -3.16
CA SER A 237 0.95 -13.30 -1.76
C SER A 237 1.79 -14.47 -1.19
N ILE A 238 3.10 -14.30 -1.14
CA ILE A 238 3.92 -15.17 -0.29
C ILE A 238 3.76 -14.62 1.12
N SER A 239 3.01 -15.33 1.95
CA SER A 239 2.90 -14.99 3.36
C SER A 239 4.22 -15.35 4.05
N ILE A 240 5.02 -14.34 4.38
CA ILE A 240 6.25 -14.51 5.14
C ILE A 240 5.88 -14.54 6.62
N ASP A 241 6.34 -15.58 7.32
CA ASP A 241 6.29 -15.57 8.77
C ASP A 241 7.28 -14.54 9.30
N SER A 242 6.77 -13.39 9.71
CA SER A 242 7.56 -12.24 10.12
C SER A 242 8.41 -12.45 11.37
N GLU A 243 8.20 -13.54 12.08
CA GLU A 243 8.94 -13.89 13.31
C GLU A 243 10.19 -14.73 13.04
N HIS A 244 10.46 -15.09 11.79
CA HIS A 244 11.59 -15.94 11.40
C HIS A 244 12.49 -15.28 10.35
N ILE A 245 13.80 -15.49 10.48
CA ILE A 245 14.80 -15.28 9.42
C ILE A 245 15.55 -16.58 9.24
N THR A 246 15.55 -17.13 8.03
CA THR A 246 16.36 -18.32 7.70
C THR A 246 17.48 -17.97 6.74
N VAL A 247 18.69 -18.38 7.09
CA VAL A 247 19.89 -18.27 6.25
C VAL A 247 20.26 -19.67 5.74
N THR A 248 20.28 -19.82 4.43
CA THR A 248 20.81 -20.95 3.70
C THR A 248 22.17 -20.59 3.09
N TYR A 249 22.82 -21.51 2.42
CA TYR A 249 24.14 -21.29 1.86
C TYR A 249 24.15 -21.53 0.34
N ALA A 250 24.88 -20.70 -0.38
CA ALA A 250 25.06 -20.85 -1.81
C ALA A 250 25.69 -22.21 -2.14
N ASP A 251 25.38 -22.74 -3.31
CA ASP A 251 25.81 -24.08 -3.73
C ASP A 251 27.30 -24.31 -3.53
N GLY A 252 27.63 -25.42 -2.85
CA GLY A 252 28.99 -25.82 -2.56
C GLY A 252 29.74 -25.00 -1.49
N THR A 253 29.10 -23.99 -0.90
CA THR A 253 29.75 -23.07 0.07
C THR A 253 29.36 -23.35 1.51
N ALA A 254 28.40 -24.23 1.78
CA ALA A 254 27.89 -24.51 3.12
C ALA A 254 29.07 -24.86 4.09
N PRO A 255 29.15 -24.17 5.24
CA PRO A 255 30.24 -24.36 6.20
C PRO A 255 30.14 -25.72 6.89
N SER A 256 31.22 -26.14 7.48
CA SER A 256 31.26 -27.37 8.28
C SER A 256 30.50 -27.17 9.60
N ALA A 257 29.84 -28.25 10.09
CA ALA A 257 29.08 -28.18 11.34
C ALA A 257 29.97 -28.10 12.59
N ASP A 258 31.27 -28.39 12.50
CA ASP A 258 32.22 -28.21 13.61
C ASP A 258 32.54 -26.74 13.88
N TYR A 259 32.41 -25.87 12.83
CA TYR A 259 32.49 -24.41 12.95
C TYR A 259 31.73 -23.71 11.80
N SER A 260 30.82 -22.82 12.16
CA SER A 260 30.12 -21.96 11.19
C SER A 260 29.89 -20.56 11.74
N GLU A 261 29.84 -19.59 10.83
CA GLU A 261 29.44 -18.21 11.10
C GLU A 261 28.21 -17.85 10.24
N THR A 262 27.16 -17.39 10.90
CA THR A 262 25.89 -16.98 10.23
C THR A 262 25.52 -15.57 10.65
N PHE A 263 25.06 -14.75 9.71
CA PHE A 263 24.78 -13.35 9.94
C PHE A 263 23.30 -13.03 9.67
N PHE A 264 22.68 -12.31 10.59
CA PHE A 264 21.29 -11.89 10.52
C PHE A 264 21.22 -10.36 10.63
N ASN A 265 20.75 -9.69 9.59
CA ASN A 265 20.40 -8.28 9.68
C ASN A 265 19.02 -8.16 10.30
N VAL A 266 18.91 -7.36 11.35
CA VAL A 266 17.67 -7.09 12.09
C VAL A 266 17.51 -5.58 12.28
N LEU A 267 16.29 -5.14 12.55
CA LEU A 267 16.05 -3.74 12.88
C LEU A 267 16.52 -3.38 14.29
N PRO A 268 16.82 -2.11 14.57
CA PRO A 268 16.93 -1.61 15.93
C PRO A 268 15.63 -1.84 16.70
N ASP A 269 15.73 -2.28 17.96
CA ASP A 269 14.58 -2.48 18.85
C ASP A 269 15.03 -2.34 20.30
N ASP A 270 14.18 -1.84 21.19
CA ASP A 270 14.46 -1.66 22.61
C ASP A 270 14.68 -2.98 23.33
N SER A 271 13.96 -4.04 22.92
CA SER A 271 14.12 -5.40 23.44
C SER A 271 13.42 -6.41 22.53
N TYR A 272 14.18 -7.36 22.01
CA TYR A 272 13.64 -8.51 21.28
C TYR A 272 13.10 -9.63 22.19
N GLY A 273 13.40 -9.59 23.50
CA GLY A 273 13.04 -10.69 24.39
C GLY A 273 13.82 -11.97 24.11
N ALA A 274 13.12 -13.08 23.92
CA ALA A 274 13.70 -14.35 23.56
C ALA A 274 14.05 -14.41 22.07
N LEU A 275 15.30 -14.75 21.77
CA LEU A 275 15.80 -15.03 20.42
C LEU A 275 16.25 -16.48 20.38
N THR A 276 15.61 -17.28 19.54
CA THR A 276 15.93 -18.71 19.36
C THR A 276 16.67 -18.92 18.05
N PHE A 277 17.84 -19.52 18.13
CA PHE A 277 18.62 -19.95 16.98
C PHE A 277 18.47 -21.45 16.81
N SER A 278 18.10 -21.87 15.61
CA SER A 278 17.97 -23.29 15.23
C SER A 278 18.81 -23.55 14.00
N ALA A 279 19.71 -24.49 14.08
CA ALA A 279 20.60 -24.90 12.98
C ALA A 279 20.33 -26.34 12.60
N CYS A 280 20.35 -26.68 11.32
CA CYS A 280 20.31 -28.05 10.84
C CYS A 280 21.45 -28.34 9.88
N THR A 281 21.81 -29.64 9.78
CA THR A 281 22.85 -30.12 8.88
C THR A 281 22.28 -30.81 7.65
N ASP A 282 23.12 -31.03 6.64
CA ASP A 282 22.84 -31.82 5.43
C ASP A 282 22.54 -33.31 5.71
N LYS A 283 22.63 -33.74 6.98
CA LYS A 283 22.29 -35.10 7.47
C LYS A 283 21.04 -35.05 8.36
N GLY A 284 20.38 -33.92 8.49
CA GLY A 284 19.18 -33.76 9.30
C GLY A 284 19.42 -33.83 10.81
N ASN A 285 20.65 -33.60 11.25
CA ASN A 285 20.92 -33.32 12.66
C ASN A 285 20.60 -31.84 12.93
N ALA A 286 20.01 -31.55 14.08
CA ALA A 286 19.63 -30.18 14.46
C ALA A 286 20.13 -29.82 15.85
N ALA A 287 20.37 -28.57 16.07
CA ALA A 287 20.67 -27.95 17.35
C ALA A 287 19.87 -26.66 17.50
N SER A 288 19.32 -26.42 18.68
CA SER A 288 18.57 -25.17 18.97
C SER A 288 18.95 -24.68 20.37
N PHE A 289 19.00 -23.37 20.51
CA PHE A 289 19.21 -22.71 21.79
C PHE A 289 18.56 -21.32 21.77
N THR A 290 18.22 -20.81 22.95
CA THR A 290 17.57 -19.52 23.13
C THR A 290 18.45 -18.62 23.99
N ILE A 291 18.56 -17.36 23.57
CA ILE A 291 19.14 -16.28 24.37
C ILE A 291 18.04 -15.28 24.70
N THR A 292 18.10 -14.65 25.85
CA THR A 292 17.19 -13.56 26.22
C THR A 292 17.94 -12.26 26.12
N ARG A 293 17.44 -11.35 25.29
CA ARG A 293 18.01 -10.03 25.15
C ARG A 293 17.06 -8.97 25.68
N SER A 294 17.43 -8.37 26.81
CA SER A 294 16.68 -7.29 27.48
C SER A 294 17.28 -5.90 27.25
N THR A 295 18.38 -5.81 26.49
CA THR A 295 19.05 -4.55 26.16
C THR A 295 18.75 -4.18 24.70
N PRO A 296 18.73 -2.87 24.36
CA PRO A 296 18.46 -2.44 23.01
C PRO A 296 19.39 -3.05 21.95
N VAL A 297 18.84 -3.32 20.79
CA VAL A 297 19.58 -3.54 19.54
C VAL A 297 19.65 -2.22 18.81
N VAL A 298 20.86 -1.69 18.61
CA VAL A 298 21.12 -0.36 18.09
C VAL A 298 21.62 -0.44 16.66
N ALA A 299 21.15 0.43 15.78
CA ALA A 299 21.61 0.51 14.40
C ALA A 299 23.15 0.62 14.31
N ASN A 300 23.72 0.11 13.23
CA ASN A 300 25.18 0.12 12.97
C ASN A 300 26.03 -0.69 13.96
N TRP A 301 25.41 -1.58 14.72
CA TRP A 301 26.12 -2.44 15.67
C TRP A 301 26.14 -3.89 15.20
N VAL A 302 27.18 -4.62 15.64
CA VAL A 302 27.28 -6.07 15.46
C VAL A 302 27.30 -6.74 16.83
N TYR A 303 26.40 -7.66 17.01
CA TYR A 303 26.27 -8.46 18.23
C TYR A 303 26.67 -9.88 17.93
N THR A 304 27.68 -10.39 18.59
CA THR A 304 28.16 -11.76 18.41
C THR A 304 27.57 -12.68 19.46
N VAL A 305 27.05 -13.80 19.00
CA VAL A 305 26.60 -14.93 19.82
C VAL A 305 27.53 -16.11 19.53
N GLU A 306 28.30 -16.53 20.52
CA GLU A 306 29.16 -17.71 20.40
C GLU A 306 28.51 -18.86 21.15
N GLN A 307 28.28 -19.98 20.46
CA GLN A 307 27.59 -21.12 21.02
C GLN A 307 28.25 -22.43 20.60
N THR A 308 28.51 -23.28 21.58
CA THR A 308 28.80 -24.71 21.36
C THR A 308 27.51 -25.50 21.58
N ALA A 309 27.01 -26.15 20.54
CA ALA A 309 25.74 -26.87 20.58
C ALA A 309 25.93 -28.34 20.21
N SER A 310 25.10 -29.17 20.77
CA SER A 310 25.07 -30.62 20.45
C SER A 310 24.05 -30.84 19.34
N PHE A 311 24.53 -31.26 18.19
CA PHE A 311 23.68 -31.66 17.08
C PHE A 311 23.17 -33.08 17.30
N THR A 312 21.89 -33.27 17.25
CA THR A 312 21.25 -34.59 17.37
C THR A 312 20.24 -34.74 16.21
N LYS A 313 19.86 -35.99 15.91
CA LYS A 313 18.84 -36.24 14.90
C LYS A 313 17.61 -35.39 15.20
N ALA A 314 17.18 -34.59 14.21
CA ALA A 314 16.03 -33.74 14.33
C ALA A 314 14.72 -34.52 14.55
N ALA A 315 13.73 -33.89 15.12
CA ALA A 315 12.37 -34.41 15.07
C ALA A 315 11.88 -34.49 13.61
N ALA A 316 10.97 -35.43 13.33
CA ALA A 316 10.36 -35.57 12.04
C ALA A 316 9.65 -34.25 11.66
N PRO A 317 9.54 -33.94 10.37
CA PRO A 317 8.77 -32.77 9.92
C PRO A 317 7.31 -32.87 10.34
N THR A 318 6.64 -31.74 10.45
CA THR A 318 5.19 -31.63 10.60
C THR A 318 4.63 -30.72 9.52
N VAL A 319 3.43 -31.05 9.05
CA VAL A 319 2.69 -30.24 8.09
C VAL A 319 1.30 -29.99 8.66
N GLU A 320 0.90 -28.74 8.71
CA GLU A 320 -0.39 -28.32 9.27
C GLU A 320 -1.19 -27.55 8.21
N TRP A 321 -2.46 -27.82 8.15
CA TRP A 321 -3.43 -27.00 7.43
C TRP A 321 -4.11 -26.10 8.46
N LEU A 322 -3.71 -24.84 8.49
CA LEU A 322 -4.16 -23.90 9.52
C LEU A 322 -5.66 -23.64 9.42
N GLY A 323 -6.33 -23.63 10.57
CA GLY A 323 -7.77 -23.47 10.65
C GLY A 323 -8.58 -24.73 10.33
N HIS A 324 -7.92 -25.85 10.03
CA HIS A 324 -8.55 -27.13 9.72
C HIS A 324 -7.91 -28.27 10.52
N GLU A 325 -8.30 -28.40 11.78
CA GLU A 325 -7.78 -29.48 12.67
C GLU A 325 -8.37 -30.85 12.33
N ASP A 326 -9.59 -30.89 11.79
CA ASP A 326 -10.23 -32.12 11.32
C ASP A 326 -9.93 -32.38 9.84
N LEU A 327 -8.95 -33.21 9.58
CA LEU A 327 -8.55 -33.63 8.23
C LEU A 327 -9.41 -34.75 7.65
N THR A 328 -10.39 -35.26 8.39
CA THR A 328 -11.24 -36.37 7.96
C THR A 328 -12.50 -35.91 7.24
N THR A 329 -12.91 -34.69 7.49
CA THR A 329 -14.10 -34.10 6.86
C THR A 329 -13.66 -33.18 5.69
N PRO A 330 -14.03 -33.49 4.43
CA PRO A 330 -13.71 -32.64 3.30
C PRO A 330 -14.34 -31.25 3.43
N VAL A 331 -13.59 -30.23 3.06
CA VAL A 331 -14.05 -28.84 3.03
C VAL A 331 -14.84 -28.61 1.75
N GLU A 332 -16.06 -28.09 1.86
CA GLU A 332 -16.87 -27.72 0.69
C GLU A 332 -16.21 -26.54 -0.03
N LEU A 333 -16.02 -26.68 -1.34
CA LEU A 333 -15.48 -25.61 -2.17
C LEU A 333 -16.47 -24.45 -2.28
N ALA A 334 -16.12 -23.31 -1.73
CA ALA A 334 -16.83 -22.06 -1.96
C ALA A 334 -16.56 -21.53 -3.37
N GLU A 335 -17.41 -20.64 -3.89
CA GLU A 335 -17.21 -20.05 -5.23
C GLU A 335 -15.99 -19.13 -5.32
N SER A 336 -15.60 -18.53 -4.21
CA SER A 336 -14.42 -17.68 -4.08
C SER A 336 -14.04 -17.49 -2.63
N GLY A 337 -12.81 -17.05 -2.38
CA GLY A 337 -12.29 -16.80 -1.04
C GLY A 337 -11.95 -18.08 -0.29
N ASN A 338 -11.66 -19.15 -1.02
CA ASN A 338 -11.13 -20.36 -0.42
C ASN A 338 -9.73 -20.06 0.12
N SER A 339 -9.39 -20.59 1.27
CA SER A 339 -8.06 -20.50 1.84
C SER A 339 -7.44 -21.88 2.03
N ALA A 340 -6.15 -21.95 1.82
CA ALA A 340 -5.36 -23.12 2.14
C ALA A 340 -4.01 -22.66 2.67
N ASP A 341 -3.97 -22.39 3.96
CA ASP A 341 -2.81 -21.91 4.69
C ASP A 341 -2.03 -23.09 5.20
N ILE A 342 -0.84 -23.30 4.67
CA ILE A 342 0.01 -24.47 4.99
C ILE A 342 1.21 -24.00 5.80
N ARG A 343 1.41 -24.63 6.93
CA ARG A 343 2.62 -24.47 7.74
C ARG A 343 3.40 -25.77 7.74
N VAL A 344 4.68 -25.68 7.41
CA VAL A 344 5.63 -26.79 7.48
C VAL A 344 6.69 -26.46 8.53
N SER A 345 6.92 -27.38 9.47
CA SER A 345 8.03 -27.32 10.40
C SER A 345 8.92 -28.55 10.18
N ALA A 346 10.14 -28.34 9.75
CA ALA A 346 11.12 -29.39 9.46
C ALA A 346 12.47 -29.06 10.14
N PRO A 347 12.63 -29.36 11.43
CA PRO A 347 13.84 -29.00 12.18
C PRO A 347 15.11 -29.55 11.57
N GLY A 348 15.04 -30.64 10.79
CA GLY A 348 16.15 -31.24 10.04
C GLY A 348 16.46 -30.57 8.71
N GLY A 349 15.67 -29.53 8.33
CA GLY A 349 15.71 -28.88 7.03
C GLY A 349 15.00 -29.68 5.94
N ILE A 350 14.18 -29.04 5.14
CA ILE A 350 13.45 -29.66 4.03
C ILE A 350 14.44 -30.14 2.96
N LYS A 351 14.43 -31.44 2.68
CA LYS A 351 15.17 -32.05 1.57
C LYS A 351 14.35 -32.11 0.29
N SER A 352 13.08 -32.51 0.42
CA SER A 352 12.13 -32.51 -0.69
C SER A 352 10.72 -32.19 -0.18
N MET A 353 9.95 -31.55 -1.03
CA MET A 353 8.54 -31.29 -0.79
C MET A 353 7.76 -31.55 -2.09
N GLN A 354 6.81 -32.47 -2.02
CA GLN A 354 6.03 -32.90 -3.17
C GLN A 354 4.56 -32.56 -2.94
N VAL A 355 3.87 -32.16 -3.99
CA VAL A 355 2.43 -32.08 -4.03
C VAL A 355 1.88 -33.07 -5.05
N GLU A 356 0.88 -33.86 -4.62
CA GLU A 356 0.10 -34.73 -5.49
C GLU A 356 -1.33 -34.19 -5.57
N ILE A 357 -1.78 -33.89 -6.79
CA ILE A 357 -3.13 -33.44 -7.10
C ILE A 357 -4.01 -34.67 -7.39
N ILE A 358 -4.89 -35.00 -6.46
CA ILE A 358 -5.84 -36.11 -6.54
C ILE A 358 -7.23 -35.52 -6.82
N ALA A 359 -7.38 -34.93 -7.97
CA ALA A 359 -8.61 -34.25 -8.40
C ALA A 359 -8.98 -34.72 -9.82
N PRO A 360 -9.87 -35.72 -9.99
CA PRO A 360 -10.20 -36.30 -11.31
C PRO A 360 -10.56 -35.24 -12.35
N ILE A 361 -11.26 -34.19 -11.94
CA ILE A 361 -11.64 -33.10 -12.85
C ILE A 361 -10.43 -32.36 -13.45
N LEU A 362 -9.30 -32.33 -12.76
CA LEU A 362 -8.06 -31.72 -13.22
C LEU A 362 -7.15 -32.74 -13.92
N THR A 363 -7.02 -33.94 -13.32
CA THR A 363 -6.06 -34.96 -13.76
C THR A 363 -6.52 -35.73 -14.98
N GLU A 364 -7.83 -36.05 -15.11
CA GLU A 364 -8.40 -36.82 -16.22
C GLU A 364 -8.81 -35.95 -17.42
N SER A 365 -8.96 -34.63 -17.20
CA SER A 365 -9.33 -33.67 -18.25
C SER A 365 -8.16 -33.21 -19.15
N GLY A 366 -6.92 -33.51 -18.76
CA GLY A 366 -5.72 -32.96 -19.38
C GLY A 366 -5.46 -31.48 -19.10
N MET A 367 -6.19 -30.89 -18.15
CA MET A 367 -6.06 -29.47 -17.81
C MET A 367 -4.69 -29.13 -17.24
N LEU A 368 -4.14 -29.99 -16.36
CA LEU A 368 -2.83 -29.77 -15.77
C LEU A 368 -1.73 -29.69 -16.84
N GLU A 369 -1.77 -30.56 -17.83
CA GLU A 369 -0.78 -30.58 -18.92
C GLU A 369 -0.85 -29.33 -19.79
N ILE A 370 -2.07 -28.79 -20.02
CA ILE A 370 -2.27 -27.56 -20.81
C ILE A 370 -1.59 -26.36 -20.17
N VAL A 371 -1.58 -26.32 -18.84
CA VAL A 371 -0.94 -25.21 -18.06
C VAL A 371 0.48 -25.55 -17.61
N GLY A 372 1.06 -26.66 -18.09
CA GLY A 372 2.44 -27.05 -17.78
C GLY A 372 2.62 -27.68 -16.41
N LEU A 373 1.55 -28.14 -15.78
CA LEU A 373 1.57 -28.85 -14.50
C LEU A 373 1.45 -30.36 -14.69
N ALA A 374 1.76 -31.12 -13.65
CA ALA A 374 1.61 -32.57 -13.59
C ALA A 374 0.82 -32.98 -12.33
N PRO A 375 0.19 -34.19 -12.33
CA PRO A 375 -0.52 -34.67 -11.15
C PRO A 375 0.37 -34.80 -9.90
N VAL A 376 1.66 -35.07 -10.09
CA VAL A 376 2.65 -35.13 -9.01
C VAL A 376 3.79 -34.20 -9.36
N MET A 377 4.12 -33.29 -8.47
CA MET A 377 5.13 -32.27 -8.70
C MET A 377 6.07 -32.15 -7.50
N GLU A 378 7.36 -32.09 -7.79
CA GLU A 378 8.39 -31.80 -6.78
C GLU A 378 8.57 -30.28 -6.68
N LEU A 379 8.26 -29.72 -5.51
CA LEU A 379 8.29 -28.27 -5.30
C LEU A 379 9.71 -27.75 -5.05
N THR A 380 10.58 -28.58 -4.46
CA THR A 380 12.00 -28.20 -4.22
C THR A 380 12.87 -28.31 -5.48
N ASN A 381 12.36 -28.96 -6.52
CA ASN A 381 13.05 -29.09 -7.81
C ASN A 381 12.03 -29.31 -8.95
N PRO A 382 11.29 -28.27 -9.36
CA PRO A 382 10.31 -28.37 -10.45
C PRO A 382 10.95 -28.85 -11.75
N ALA A 383 10.24 -29.69 -12.50
CA ALA A 383 10.79 -30.36 -13.67
C ALA A 383 11.11 -29.41 -14.85
N THR A 384 10.47 -28.25 -14.90
CA THR A 384 10.68 -27.22 -15.93
C THR A 384 10.48 -25.82 -15.35
N ASP A 385 11.09 -24.81 -15.98
CA ASP A 385 10.89 -23.40 -15.61
C ASP A 385 9.42 -22.98 -15.71
N THR A 386 8.69 -23.45 -16.73
CA THR A 386 7.25 -23.19 -16.87
C THR A 386 6.46 -23.75 -15.69
N MET A 387 6.81 -24.94 -15.20
CA MET A 387 6.17 -25.52 -14.02
C MET A 387 6.46 -24.67 -12.79
N ALA A 388 7.70 -24.20 -12.62
CA ALA A 388 8.08 -23.33 -11.49
C ALA A 388 7.32 -22.00 -11.51
N GLU A 389 7.18 -21.38 -12.70
CA GLU A 389 6.37 -20.17 -12.87
C GLU A 389 4.90 -20.38 -12.51
N MET A 390 4.30 -21.45 -13.00
CA MET A 390 2.89 -21.77 -12.75
C MET A 390 2.64 -22.08 -11.27
N LEU A 391 3.53 -22.82 -10.63
CA LEU A 391 3.45 -23.07 -9.19
C LEU A 391 3.49 -21.77 -8.40
N GLY A 392 4.38 -20.84 -8.76
CA GLY A 392 4.44 -19.51 -8.14
C GLY A 392 3.15 -18.71 -8.29
N GLN A 393 2.51 -18.74 -9.48
CA GLN A 393 1.21 -18.09 -9.72
C GLN A 393 0.06 -18.71 -8.92
N LEU A 394 0.19 -19.94 -8.49
CA LEU A 394 -0.80 -20.66 -7.68
C LEU A 394 -0.54 -20.56 -6.16
N GLY A 395 0.45 -19.74 -5.76
CA GLY A 395 0.76 -19.49 -4.36
C GLY A 395 1.81 -20.43 -3.75
N PHE A 396 2.43 -21.30 -4.54
CA PHE A 396 3.51 -22.14 -4.03
C PHE A 396 4.83 -21.35 -3.92
N PRO A 397 5.61 -21.57 -2.84
CA PRO A 397 6.91 -20.95 -2.71
C PRO A 397 7.88 -21.40 -3.81
N PRO A 398 8.77 -20.53 -4.30
CA PRO A 398 9.85 -20.93 -5.20
C PRO A 398 10.76 -21.97 -4.54
N ALA A 399 11.36 -22.84 -5.33
CA ALA A 399 12.18 -23.96 -4.85
C ALA A 399 13.29 -23.54 -3.85
N GLN A 400 13.94 -22.41 -4.10
CA GLN A 400 14.96 -21.86 -3.19
C GLN A 400 14.40 -21.43 -1.82
N HIS A 401 13.08 -21.20 -1.73
CA HIS A 401 12.40 -20.87 -0.48
C HIS A 401 11.85 -22.10 0.24
N LEU A 402 12.17 -23.30 -0.23
CA LEU A 402 11.79 -24.57 0.37
C LEU A 402 13.02 -25.36 0.83
N LEU A 403 14.02 -25.48 -0.04
CA LEU A 403 15.18 -26.32 0.20
C LEU A 403 15.96 -25.87 1.46
N ASN A 404 16.20 -26.80 2.36
CA ASN A 404 16.88 -26.61 3.66
C ASN A 404 16.17 -25.66 4.64
N GLN A 405 14.93 -25.23 4.35
CA GLN A 405 14.16 -24.44 5.29
C GLN A 405 13.70 -25.29 6.48
N GLN A 406 13.74 -24.71 7.68
CA GLN A 406 13.23 -25.33 8.90
C GLN A 406 11.78 -24.96 9.20
N HIS A 407 11.33 -23.87 8.65
CA HIS A 407 9.97 -23.37 8.77
C HIS A 407 9.54 -22.75 7.45
N VAL A 408 8.35 -23.10 6.96
CA VAL A 408 7.77 -22.53 5.75
C VAL A 408 6.28 -22.32 5.99
N PHE A 409 5.81 -21.16 5.60
CA PHE A 409 4.39 -20.84 5.55
C PHE A 409 4.04 -20.37 4.15
N PHE A 410 2.92 -20.84 3.60
CA PHE A 410 2.45 -20.42 2.28
C PHE A 410 0.95 -20.65 2.13
N GLN A 411 0.35 -19.95 1.17
CA GLN A 411 -1.08 -19.94 0.91
C GLN A 411 -1.33 -20.33 -0.55
N ILE A 412 -2.13 -21.35 -0.76
CA ILE A 412 -2.55 -21.82 -2.10
C ILE A 412 -4.02 -21.53 -2.37
N GLY A 413 -4.56 -20.45 -1.80
CA GLY A 413 -5.94 -20.04 -1.99
C GLY A 413 -6.31 -19.88 -3.46
N ASP A 414 -5.44 -19.29 -4.27
CA ASP A 414 -5.64 -19.10 -5.71
C ASP A 414 -5.80 -20.43 -6.48
N LEU A 415 -5.03 -21.45 -6.10
CA LEU A 415 -5.19 -22.80 -6.65
C LEU A 415 -6.56 -23.37 -6.28
N ILE A 416 -7.01 -23.18 -5.05
CA ILE A 416 -8.29 -23.70 -4.60
C ILE A 416 -9.44 -22.94 -5.24
N ASP A 417 -9.32 -21.62 -5.41
CA ASP A 417 -10.29 -20.81 -6.15
C ASP A 417 -10.35 -21.21 -7.64
N LEU A 418 -9.20 -21.52 -8.26
CA LEU A 418 -9.16 -22.08 -9.59
C LEU A 418 -9.86 -23.44 -9.68
N LEU A 419 -9.60 -24.33 -8.71
CA LEU A 419 -10.30 -25.61 -8.60
C LEU A 419 -11.81 -25.41 -8.43
N ALA A 420 -12.22 -24.49 -7.58
CA ALA A 420 -13.62 -24.16 -7.35
C ALA A 420 -14.31 -23.68 -8.64
N ASN A 421 -13.63 -22.84 -9.42
CA ASN A 421 -14.13 -22.39 -10.72
C ASN A 421 -14.29 -23.54 -11.73
N VAL A 422 -13.35 -24.48 -11.77
CA VAL A 422 -13.43 -25.67 -12.62
C VAL A 422 -14.55 -26.60 -12.15
N CYS A 423 -14.68 -26.77 -10.84
CA CYS A 423 -15.75 -27.54 -10.22
C CYS A 423 -17.13 -26.89 -10.33
N ALA A 424 -17.23 -25.61 -10.71
CA ALA A 424 -18.50 -24.93 -10.88
C ALA A 424 -19.42 -25.56 -11.96
N GLU A 425 -18.84 -26.25 -12.93
CA GLU A 425 -19.59 -26.89 -14.04
C GLU A 425 -19.76 -28.40 -13.86
N VAL A 426 -19.36 -29.01 -12.73
CA VAL A 426 -19.54 -30.44 -12.50
C VAL A 426 -21.01 -30.81 -12.31
N THR A 427 -21.41 -31.97 -12.77
CA THR A 427 -22.78 -32.50 -12.67
C THR A 427 -22.93 -33.57 -11.60
N GLU A 428 -21.84 -33.95 -10.94
CA GLU A 428 -21.79 -34.91 -9.85
C GLU A 428 -20.88 -34.42 -8.73
N THR A 429 -21.19 -34.75 -7.49
CA THR A 429 -20.34 -34.42 -6.35
C THR A 429 -18.93 -34.91 -6.61
N THR A 430 -17.96 -33.99 -6.56
CA THR A 430 -16.58 -34.28 -6.90
C THR A 430 -15.68 -34.00 -5.71
N ASN A 431 -14.85 -34.97 -5.35
CA ASN A 431 -13.80 -34.80 -4.36
C ASN A 431 -12.52 -34.38 -5.06
N SER A 432 -11.78 -33.49 -4.43
CA SER A 432 -10.51 -32.98 -4.92
C SER A 432 -9.56 -32.87 -3.75
N ASN A 433 -8.47 -33.59 -3.79
CA ASN A 433 -7.52 -33.65 -2.70
C ASN A 433 -6.15 -33.17 -3.17
N PHE A 434 -5.42 -32.54 -2.25
CA PHE A 434 -4.05 -32.15 -2.43
C PHE A 434 -3.22 -32.81 -1.34
N LYS A 435 -2.35 -33.72 -1.71
CA LYS A 435 -1.49 -34.43 -0.76
C LYS A 435 -0.10 -33.80 -0.79
N PHE A 436 0.34 -33.31 0.34
CA PHE A 436 1.70 -32.83 0.55
C PHE A 436 2.52 -33.88 1.23
N THR A 437 3.72 -34.12 0.71
CA THR A 437 4.71 -35.03 1.30
C THR A 437 5.98 -34.23 1.52
N VAL A 438 6.42 -34.10 2.76
CA VAL A 438 7.64 -33.39 3.15
C VAL A 438 8.66 -34.38 3.68
N THR A 439 9.86 -34.35 3.13
CA THR A 439 10.99 -35.17 3.59
C THR A 439 12.11 -34.25 4.06
N ASP A 440 12.66 -34.50 5.22
CA ASP A 440 13.78 -33.76 5.78
C ASP A 440 15.15 -34.35 5.37
N ASN A 441 16.25 -33.69 5.73
CA ASN A 441 17.61 -34.14 5.44
C ASN A 441 18.00 -35.44 6.21
N ALA A 442 17.22 -35.86 7.20
CA ALA A 442 17.36 -37.15 7.87
C ALA A 442 16.53 -38.28 7.22
N ASP A 443 15.95 -38.03 6.03
CA ASP A 443 15.05 -38.95 5.32
C ASP A 443 13.78 -39.29 6.12
N GLN A 444 13.34 -38.41 7.02
CA GLN A 444 12.08 -38.54 7.73
C GLN A 444 10.99 -37.85 6.93
N THR A 445 9.83 -38.50 6.82
CA THR A 445 8.74 -38.04 5.94
C THR A 445 7.47 -37.83 6.74
N GLU A 446 6.75 -36.76 6.42
CA GLU A 446 5.41 -36.46 6.90
C GLU A 446 4.49 -36.14 5.73
N GLU A 447 3.22 -36.51 5.86
CA GLU A 447 2.22 -36.34 4.83
C GLU A 447 0.96 -35.67 5.40
N ILE A 448 0.38 -34.74 4.63
CA ILE A 448 -0.96 -34.22 4.91
C ILE A 448 -1.80 -34.26 3.62
N THR A 449 -3.08 -34.48 3.75
CA THR A 449 -4.02 -34.41 2.64
C THR A 449 -5.09 -33.37 2.92
N LEU A 450 -5.11 -32.33 2.13
CA LEU A 450 -6.18 -31.35 2.11
C LEU A 450 -7.33 -31.94 1.28
N GLN A 451 -8.49 -32.10 1.90
CA GLN A 451 -9.64 -32.69 1.26
C GLN A 451 -10.69 -31.63 0.97
N TYR A 452 -11.06 -31.50 -0.28
CA TYR A 452 -12.14 -30.64 -0.73
C TYR A 452 -13.25 -31.42 -1.40
N VAL A 453 -14.46 -30.94 -1.30
CA VAL A 453 -15.61 -31.52 -1.98
C VAL A 453 -16.42 -30.43 -2.66
N LYS A 454 -16.88 -30.67 -3.83
CA LYS A 454 -17.94 -29.88 -4.48
C LYS A 454 -19.19 -30.74 -4.51
N THR A 455 -20.14 -30.38 -3.66
CA THR A 455 -21.43 -31.07 -3.62
C THR A 455 -22.31 -30.58 -4.77
N VAL A 456 -22.72 -31.50 -5.62
CA VAL A 456 -23.55 -31.17 -6.77
C VAL A 456 -24.99 -31.23 -6.34
N PHE A 457 -25.62 -30.26 -6.00
CA PHE A 457 -27.07 -30.06 -6.01
C PHE A 457 -27.48 -28.68 -5.54
N SER A 458 -26.51 -27.80 -5.36
CA SER A 458 -26.84 -26.41 -5.05
C SER A 458 -26.69 -25.56 -6.29
N PRO A 459 -27.76 -25.14 -6.91
CA PRO A 459 -27.70 -24.07 -7.89
C PRO A 459 -26.89 -22.90 -7.37
N THR A 460 -25.94 -22.44 -8.18
CA THR A 460 -24.97 -21.45 -7.73
C THR A 460 -24.91 -20.27 -8.68
N LEU A 461 -24.32 -19.16 -8.22
CA LEU A 461 -24.02 -18.01 -9.04
C LEU A 461 -22.53 -18.02 -9.35
N LYS A 462 -22.20 -17.74 -10.61
CA LYS A 462 -20.84 -17.41 -11.03
C LYS A 462 -20.80 -15.93 -11.35
N LEU A 463 -20.02 -15.16 -10.60
CA LEU A 463 -19.78 -13.75 -10.90
C LEU A 463 -19.03 -13.65 -12.24
N THR A 464 -19.62 -13.00 -13.24
CA THR A 464 -19.03 -12.81 -14.56
C THR A 464 -18.43 -11.42 -14.74
N SER A 465 -18.99 -10.42 -14.06
CA SER A 465 -18.42 -9.08 -14.02
C SER A 465 -18.93 -8.32 -12.80
N ALA A 466 -18.08 -7.48 -12.24
CA ALA A 466 -18.43 -6.49 -11.25
C ALA A 466 -17.86 -5.14 -11.70
N ASP A 467 -18.74 -4.17 -11.93
CA ASP A 467 -18.34 -2.81 -12.21
C ASP A 467 -18.73 -1.92 -11.02
N LEU A 468 -17.74 -1.59 -10.24
CA LEU A 468 -17.90 -0.83 -8.99
C LEU A 468 -18.21 0.64 -9.26
N TRP A 469 -17.95 1.13 -10.48
CA TRP A 469 -18.34 2.49 -10.84
C TRP A 469 -19.80 2.58 -11.24
N THR A 470 -20.29 1.67 -12.05
CA THR A 470 -21.72 1.60 -12.36
C THR A 470 -22.55 0.94 -11.28
N ASN A 471 -21.90 0.41 -10.23
CA ASN A 471 -22.54 -0.32 -9.12
C ASN A 471 -23.31 -1.55 -9.59
N THR A 472 -22.81 -2.21 -10.65
CA THR A 472 -23.47 -3.36 -11.28
C THR A 472 -22.64 -4.63 -11.13
N ALA A 473 -23.34 -5.76 -11.00
CA ALA A 473 -22.73 -7.08 -11.11
C ALA A 473 -23.58 -7.97 -12.01
N SER A 474 -22.90 -8.80 -12.79
CA SER A 474 -23.54 -9.82 -13.63
C SER A 474 -23.08 -11.21 -13.21
N PHE A 475 -23.98 -12.14 -13.27
CA PHE A 475 -23.77 -13.52 -12.85
C PHE A 475 -24.33 -14.48 -13.89
N ASP A 476 -23.65 -15.61 -14.07
CA ASP A 476 -24.23 -16.79 -14.67
C ASP A 476 -24.91 -17.63 -13.58
N LEU A 477 -26.14 -18.05 -13.86
CA LEU A 477 -26.88 -18.98 -13.00
C LEU A 477 -26.46 -20.39 -13.35
N MET A 478 -25.68 -20.99 -12.49
CA MET A 478 -25.11 -22.31 -12.69
C MET A 478 -26.05 -23.37 -12.09
N TYR A 479 -26.17 -24.51 -12.77
CA TYR A 479 -26.94 -25.68 -12.30
C TYR A 479 -28.44 -25.45 -12.07
N ILE A 480 -29.02 -24.54 -12.83
CA ILE A 480 -30.47 -24.38 -12.83
C ILE A 480 -31.07 -25.57 -13.58
N PRO A 481 -31.98 -26.34 -12.95
CA PRO A 481 -32.68 -27.41 -13.67
C PRO A 481 -33.38 -26.86 -14.92
N GLU A 482 -33.28 -27.55 -16.04
CA GLU A 482 -33.98 -27.11 -17.26
C GLU A 482 -35.51 -27.09 -17.07
N SER A 483 -36.00 -27.86 -16.10
CA SER A 483 -37.40 -27.94 -15.71
C SER A 483 -37.83 -26.82 -14.75
N ALA A 484 -36.95 -25.93 -14.33
CA ALA A 484 -37.28 -24.89 -13.38
C ALA A 484 -38.36 -23.94 -13.94
N ALA A 485 -39.47 -23.84 -13.22
CA ALA A 485 -40.59 -22.96 -13.61
C ALA A 485 -40.40 -21.53 -13.11
N SER A 486 -39.65 -21.35 -12.02
CA SER A 486 -39.38 -20.04 -11.46
C SER A 486 -37.97 -19.96 -10.92
N VAL A 487 -37.25 -18.87 -11.24
CA VAL A 487 -35.93 -18.56 -10.70
C VAL A 487 -35.94 -17.11 -10.26
N THR A 488 -35.59 -16.88 -8.99
CA THR A 488 -35.45 -15.54 -8.44
C THR A 488 -34.16 -15.41 -7.67
N LEU A 489 -33.53 -14.23 -7.73
CA LEU A 489 -32.34 -13.90 -6.98
C LEU A 489 -32.62 -12.70 -6.09
N THR A 490 -32.40 -12.87 -4.80
CA THR A 490 -32.36 -11.75 -3.85
C THR A 490 -30.98 -11.62 -3.28
N TYR A 491 -30.61 -10.40 -2.96
CA TYR A 491 -29.30 -10.08 -2.40
C TYR A 491 -29.42 -8.97 -1.36
N LYS A 492 -28.41 -8.86 -0.53
CA LYS A 492 -28.24 -7.73 0.38
C LYS A 492 -26.76 -7.60 0.74
N LYS A 493 -26.31 -6.43 1.11
CA LYS A 493 -25.05 -6.26 1.82
C LYS A 493 -25.14 -7.08 3.13
N SER A 494 -24.10 -7.82 3.50
CA SER A 494 -24.15 -8.71 4.68
C SER A 494 -24.46 -7.97 5.99
N THR A 495 -24.15 -6.68 6.03
CA THR A 495 -24.50 -5.79 7.17
C THR A 495 -25.95 -5.31 7.17
N ASP A 496 -26.67 -5.43 6.06
CA ASP A 496 -28.02 -4.91 5.90
C ASP A 496 -29.07 -5.95 6.33
N THR A 497 -30.25 -5.46 6.69
CA THR A 497 -31.37 -6.33 7.06
C THR A 497 -32.36 -6.57 5.92
N ALA A 498 -32.43 -5.63 4.97
CA ALA A 498 -33.41 -5.65 3.88
C ALA A 498 -32.82 -6.35 2.64
N TRP A 499 -33.58 -7.32 2.08
CA TRP A 499 -33.26 -7.99 0.85
C TRP A 499 -33.75 -7.20 -0.36
N GLN A 500 -32.94 -7.16 -1.42
CA GLN A 500 -33.24 -6.58 -2.72
C GLN A 500 -33.39 -7.67 -3.75
N THR A 501 -34.13 -7.40 -4.83
CA THR A 501 -34.32 -8.38 -5.91
C THR A 501 -33.40 -8.03 -7.07
N ALA A 502 -32.62 -8.99 -7.53
CA ALA A 502 -31.82 -8.88 -8.75
C ALA A 502 -32.70 -9.19 -9.97
N THR A 503 -32.34 -8.62 -11.12
CA THR A 503 -32.99 -8.98 -12.39
C THR A 503 -32.45 -10.30 -12.87
N VAL A 504 -33.33 -11.30 -13.03
CA VAL A 504 -32.99 -12.60 -13.58
C VAL A 504 -33.51 -12.68 -15.01
N ASN A 505 -32.65 -13.07 -15.94
CA ASN A 505 -33.00 -13.22 -17.35
C ASN A 505 -32.38 -14.53 -17.88
N ASN A 506 -33.21 -15.58 -18.00
CA ASN A 506 -32.81 -16.91 -18.39
C ASN A 506 -31.74 -17.51 -17.43
N LYS A 507 -30.54 -17.74 -17.91
CA LYS A 507 -29.40 -18.28 -17.12
C LYS A 507 -28.47 -17.20 -16.59
N THR A 508 -28.89 -15.93 -16.58
CA THR A 508 -28.08 -14.82 -16.07
C THR A 508 -28.85 -14.03 -15.03
N ALA A 509 -28.14 -13.41 -14.11
CA ALA A 509 -28.70 -12.46 -13.19
C ALA A 509 -27.88 -11.16 -13.19
N THR A 510 -28.55 -10.06 -12.93
CA THR A 510 -27.89 -8.75 -12.87
C THR A 510 -28.34 -8.01 -11.63
N ILE A 511 -27.39 -7.54 -10.86
CA ILE A 511 -27.59 -6.55 -9.82
C ILE A 511 -27.26 -5.18 -10.42
N ALA A 512 -28.17 -4.26 -10.27
CA ALA A 512 -27.97 -2.87 -10.71
C ALA A 512 -28.53 -1.90 -9.66
N PRO A 513 -28.00 -0.68 -9.58
CA PRO A 513 -28.55 0.31 -8.66
C PRO A 513 -29.89 0.84 -9.16
N GLU A 514 -30.82 1.03 -8.24
CA GLU A 514 -31.99 1.88 -8.48
C GLU A 514 -31.61 3.33 -8.13
N TRP A 515 -32.15 4.25 -8.90
CA TRP A 515 -31.89 5.67 -8.69
C TRP A 515 -33.13 6.39 -8.22
N GLU A 516 -32.94 7.24 -7.23
CA GLU A 516 -33.95 8.19 -6.79
C GLU A 516 -33.61 9.56 -7.36
N ASP A 517 -34.52 10.10 -8.18
CA ASP A 517 -34.37 11.46 -8.73
C ASP A 517 -34.91 12.45 -7.71
N MET A 518 -34.03 13.31 -7.23
CA MET A 518 -34.32 14.35 -6.25
C MET A 518 -34.66 15.63 -6.97
N THR A 519 -35.92 15.96 -7.01
CA THR A 519 -36.42 17.21 -7.58
C THR A 519 -36.76 18.16 -6.45
N ASN A 520 -36.12 19.32 -6.38
CA ASN A 520 -36.59 20.39 -5.50
C ASN A 520 -37.92 20.93 -5.98
N ALA A 521 -38.92 20.92 -5.14
CA ALA A 521 -40.26 21.38 -5.46
C ALA A 521 -40.39 22.90 -5.61
N ASP A 522 -39.38 23.69 -5.26
CA ASP A 522 -39.44 25.14 -5.25
C ASP A 522 -38.42 25.81 -6.20
N TRP A 523 -38.69 25.73 -7.49
CA TRP A 523 -37.90 26.36 -8.57
C TRP A 523 -38.08 27.88 -8.66
N SER A 524 -38.89 28.49 -7.78
CA SER A 524 -39.26 29.90 -7.86
C SER A 524 -38.26 30.83 -7.18
N THR A 525 -37.29 30.33 -6.42
CA THR A 525 -36.28 31.15 -5.73
C THR A 525 -34.93 31.16 -6.44
N PRO A 526 -34.28 32.32 -6.63
CA PRO A 526 -32.91 32.41 -7.10
C PRO A 526 -31.98 31.64 -6.15
N ASN A 527 -31.06 30.84 -6.68
CA ASN A 527 -30.15 29.91 -5.99
C ASN A 527 -30.78 28.57 -5.60
N THR A 528 -31.67 28.03 -6.35
CA THR A 528 -32.25 26.71 -6.16
C THR A 528 -31.20 25.64 -6.51
N VAL A 529 -31.04 24.64 -5.63
CA VAL A 529 -30.20 23.45 -5.87
C VAL A 529 -30.65 22.78 -7.18
N LEU A 530 -29.69 22.43 -8.05
CA LEU A 530 -29.98 21.71 -9.28
C LEU A 530 -30.51 20.30 -8.99
N PRO A 531 -31.37 19.72 -9.87
CA PRO A 531 -31.82 18.34 -9.74
C PRO A 531 -30.62 17.40 -9.77
N TYR A 532 -30.66 16.41 -8.89
CA TYR A 532 -29.67 15.37 -8.81
C TYR A 532 -30.33 14.02 -8.54
N SER A 533 -29.54 12.98 -8.59
CA SER A 533 -29.99 11.62 -8.29
C SER A 533 -29.10 11.00 -7.22
N ARG A 534 -29.66 10.10 -6.44
CA ARG A 534 -28.93 9.26 -5.50
C ARG A 534 -29.19 7.79 -5.80
N ILE A 535 -28.24 6.95 -5.46
CA ILE A 535 -28.47 5.52 -5.48
C ILE A 535 -29.37 5.20 -4.28
N LYS A 536 -30.47 4.50 -4.56
CA LYS A 536 -31.40 4.04 -3.53
C LYS A 536 -30.70 3.08 -2.58
N THR A 537 -30.84 3.33 -1.28
CA THR A 537 -30.20 2.54 -0.24
C THR A 537 -30.45 1.04 -0.40
N GLY A 538 -29.40 0.25 -0.31
CA GLY A 538 -29.42 -1.21 -0.40
C GLY A 538 -29.43 -1.78 -1.82
N THR A 539 -29.51 -0.94 -2.88
CA THR A 539 -29.51 -1.41 -4.28
C THR A 539 -28.12 -1.25 -4.92
N GLY A 540 -27.81 -2.11 -5.90
CA GLY A 540 -26.50 -2.14 -6.56
C GLY A 540 -25.41 -2.81 -5.71
N ILE A 541 -24.17 -2.76 -6.21
CA ILE A 541 -22.99 -3.24 -5.50
C ILE A 541 -22.03 -2.09 -5.22
N PHE A 542 -21.30 -2.20 -4.12
CA PHE A 542 -20.32 -1.19 -3.68
C PHE A 542 -19.00 -1.85 -3.32
N ALA A 543 -17.91 -1.10 -3.41
CA ALA A 543 -16.57 -1.59 -3.17
C ALA A 543 -16.35 -2.05 -1.71
N GLY A 544 -15.50 -3.06 -1.54
CA GLY A 544 -15.07 -3.55 -0.24
C GLY A 544 -16.14 -4.23 0.60
N ASN A 545 -17.26 -4.61 -0.01
CA ASN A 545 -18.40 -5.21 0.69
C ASN A 545 -18.56 -6.69 0.39
N THR A 546 -19.10 -7.40 1.36
CA THR A 546 -19.60 -8.76 1.20
C THR A 546 -21.12 -8.71 1.05
N TYR A 547 -21.64 -9.48 0.11
CA TYR A 547 -23.07 -9.58 -0.18
C TYR A 547 -23.54 -10.99 0.06
N ASP A 548 -24.62 -11.13 0.81
CA ASP A 548 -25.38 -12.37 0.92
C ASP A 548 -26.35 -12.43 -0.24
N TYR A 549 -26.53 -13.59 -0.82
CA TYR A 549 -27.58 -13.81 -1.80
C TYR A 549 -28.40 -15.06 -1.53
N ILE A 550 -29.64 -15.07 -2.01
CA ILE A 550 -30.53 -16.22 -2.02
C ILE A 550 -31.01 -16.39 -3.47
N LEU A 551 -30.57 -17.47 -4.08
CA LEU A 551 -31.13 -17.96 -5.34
C LEU A 551 -32.25 -18.91 -5.02
N THR A 552 -33.48 -18.58 -5.41
CA THR A 552 -34.66 -19.44 -5.16
C THR A 552 -35.12 -20.05 -6.47
N ILE A 553 -35.16 -21.37 -6.53
CA ILE A 553 -35.61 -22.16 -7.68
C ILE A 553 -36.80 -22.98 -7.27
N ASP A 554 -37.95 -22.73 -7.90
CA ASP A 554 -39.24 -23.41 -7.61
C ASP A 554 -39.57 -23.43 -6.10
N GLY A 555 -39.23 -22.33 -5.39
CA GLY A 555 -39.46 -22.16 -3.96
C GLY A 555 -38.34 -22.72 -3.06
N THR A 556 -37.35 -23.41 -3.58
CA THR A 556 -36.20 -23.90 -2.81
C THR A 556 -35.12 -22.87 -2.77
N PRO A 557 -34.69 -22.37 -1.59
CA PRO A 557 -33.65 -21.35 -1.47
C PRO A 557 -32.25 -21.97 -1.42
N TYR A 558 -31.31 -21.35 -2.14
CA TYR A 558 -29.88 -21.63 -2.13
C TYR A 558 -29.15 -20.35 -1.74
N GLN A 559 -28.40 -20.41 -0.65
CA GLN A 559 -27.77 -19.23 -0.04
C GLN A 559 -26.25 -19.29 -0.17
N SER A 560 -25.64 -18.17 -0.51
CA SER A 560 -24.18 -18.00 -0.50
C SER A 560 -23.83 -16.51 -0.45
N THR A 561 -22.54 -16.21 -0.62
CA THR A 561 -22.01 -14.85 -0.57
C THR A 561 -21.09 -14.58 -1.76
N PHE A 562 -20.93 -13.31 -2.12
CA PHE A 562 -19.85 -12.83 -2.97
C PHE A 562 -19.26 -11.56 -2.39
N LYS A 563 -18.01 -11.26 -2.75
CA LYS A 563 -17.29 -10.10 -2.24
C LYS A 563 -16.83 -9.21 -3.41
N THR A 564 -16.84 -7.91 -3.18
CA THR A 564 -16.35 -6.92 -4.13
C THR A 564 -14.96 -6.41 -3.72
N ASP A 565 -14.18 -6.01 -4.73
CA ASP A 565 -12.87 -5.39 -4.51
C ASP A 565 -12.98 -4.11 -3.70
N ALA A 566 -11.90 -3.75 -3.00
CA ALA A 566 -11.82 -2.51 -2.25
C ALA A 566 -11.74 -1.30 -3.19
N GLY A 567 -12.33 -0.19 -2.77
CA GLY A 567 -12.17 1.10 -3.43
C GLY A 567 -10.84 1.76 -3.06
N ASN A 568 -10.36 2.66 -3.91
CA ASN A 568 -9.16 3.43 -3.62
C ASN A 568 -9.37 4.38 -2.44
N LEU A 569 -8.34 4.49 -1.61
CA LEU A 569 -8.36 5.40 -0.46
C LEU A 569 -8.11 6.84 -0.89
N ILE A 570 -8.56 7.78 -0.08
CA ILE A 570 -8.19 9.20 -0.22
C ILE A 570 -6.75 9.35 0.31
N PRO A 571 -5.81 9.87 -0.49
CA PRO A 571 -4.43 10.03 -0.06
C PRO A 571 -4.33 10.90 1.21
N ASP A 572 -3.59 10.43 2.21
CA ASP A 572 -3.44 11.09 3.52
C ASP A 572 -4.77 11.54 4.14
N GLY A 573 -5.84 10.77 3.91
CA GLY A 573 -7.20 11.11 4.41
C GLY A 573 -7.33 11.03 5.92
N ASP A 574 -6.45 10.28 6.57
CA ASP A 574 -6.35 10.14 8.03
C ASP A 574 -5.65 11.30 8.72
N MET A 575 -5.13 12.30 7.99
CA MET A 575 -4.43 13.48 8.48
C MET A 575 -3.31 13.22 9.48
N GLU A 576 -2.84 11.98 9.63
CA GLU A 576 -1.83 11.59 10.62
C GLU A 576 -0.43 12.17 10.32
N ASN A 577 -0.14 12.44 9.07
CA ASN A 577 1.12 13.02 8.64
C ASN A 577 1.19 14.52 8.93
N SER A 578 1.76 14.88 10.08
CA SER A 578 1.92 16.29 10.49
C SER A 578 2.83 17.13 9.58
N ASN A 579 3.52 16.50 8.62
CA ASN A 579 4.41 17.18 7.67
C ASN A 579 3.79 17.38 6.29
N LEU A 580 2.47 17.22 6.15
CA LEU A 580 1.81 17.50 4.89
C LEU A 580 2.10 18.95 4.44
N PRO A 581 2.36 19.17 3.15
CA PRO A 581 2.64 20.52 2.62
C PRO A 581 1.55 21.54 2.90
N CYS A 582 0.28 21.14 2.99
CA CYS A 582 -0.84 21.99 3.37
C CYS A 582 -0.68 22.60 4.77
N PHE A 583 0.12 22.01 5.67
CA PHE A 583 0.40 22.53 7.00
C PHE A 583 1.60 23.47 7.07
N THR A 584 2.34 23.63 5.98
CA THR A 584 3.50 24.53 5.93
C THR A 584 3.10 25.96 5.62
N GLN A 585 4.03 26.91 5.85
CA GLN A 585 3.82 28.33 5.57
C GLN A 585 3.49 28.63 4.11
N ASN A 586 3.91 27.78 3.17
CA ASN A 586 3.68 27.98 1.75
C ASN A 586 2.40 27.28 1.24
N GLY A 587 1.60 26.71 2.13
CA GLY A 587 0.25 26.16 1.91
C GLY A 587 0.15 25.01 0.95
N SER A 588 0.84 25.05 -0.15
CA SER A 588 0.97 23.92 -1.09
C SER A 588 2.00 24.23 -2.17
N ALA A 589 2.97 23.37 -2.31
CA ALA A 589 3.81 23.31 -3.50
C ALA A 589 3.03 22.64 -4.65
N SER A 590 3.38 22.95 -5.88
CA SER A 590 2.91 22.20 -7.06
C SER A 590 3.23 20.71 -6.85
N SER A 591 2.25 19.82 -6.90
CA SER A 591 2.35 18.36 -6.74
C SER A 591 1.86 17.76 -5.42
N THR A 592 1.17 18.52 -4.57
CA THR A 592 0.59 17.96 -3.36
C THR A 592 -0.89 17.67 -3.54
N PHE A 593 -1.37 16.58 -2.94
CA PHE A 593 -2.80 16.24 -3.00
C PHE A 593 -3.63 17.26 -2.19
N TRP A 594 -3.22 17.53 -0.95
CA TRP A 594 -3.83 18.50 -0.05
C TRP A 594 -3.14 19.85 -0.09
N GLY A 595 -3.90 20.91 -0.20
CA GLY A 595 -3.48 22.29 -0.14
C GLY A 595 -4.25 23.10 0.90
N SER A 596 -3.74 24.28 1.21
CA SER A 596 -4.38 25.22 2.13
C SER A 596 -4.05 26.66 1.76
N GLY A 597 -4.76 27.62 2.35
CA GLY A 597 -4.49 29.06 2.20
C GLY A 597 -3.28 29.58 2.96
N ASN A 598 -2.48 28.71 3.60
CA ASN A 598 -1.28 29.14 4.31
C ASN A 598 -0.33 29.92 3.41
N ASN A 599 0.18 31.03 3.92
CA ASN A 599 1.09 31.92 3.21
C ASN A 599 1.96 32.70 4.18
N SER A 600 2.88 33.53 3.67
CA SER A 600 3.79 34.32 4.51
C SER A 600 3.13 35.35 5.43
N GLN A 601 1.87 35.73 5.17
CA GLN A 601 1.10 36.66 6.00
C GLN A 601 0.21 35.93 7.00
N SER A 602 -0.19 34.70 6.71
CA SER A 602 -1.06 33.84 7.53
C SER A 602 -0.61 32.39 7.38
N SER A 603 0.34 31.98 8.23
CA SER A 603 1.01 30.68 8.12
C SER A 603 0.32 29.54 8.86
N SER A 604 -0.83 29.81 9.50
CA SER A 604 -1.55 28.85 10.35
C SER A 604 -3.04 28.79 10.07
N LEU A 605 -3.44 29.12 8.85
CA LEU A 605 -4.83 28.96 8.40
C LEU A 605 -5.23 27.48 8.35
N CYS A 606 -4.24 26.60 8.09
CA CYS A 606 -4.35 25.16 8.26
C CYS A 606 -3.08 24.65 8.94
N SER A 607 -3.24 23.86 9.98
CA SER A 607 -2.12 23.33 10.77
C SER A 607 -2.43 21.94 11.31
N PRO A 608 -1.42 21.10 11.56
CA PRO A 608 -1.65 19.85 12.28
C PRO A 608 -2.03 20.14 13.72
N ASN A 609 -2.91 19.36 14.27
CA ASN A 609 -3.35 19.46 15.64
C ASN A 609 -3.41 18.08 16.29
N THR A 610 -2.59 17.86 17.33
CA THR A 610 -2.62 16.59 18.07
C THR A 610 -3.96 16.40 18.77
N TYR A 611 -4.57 15.26 18.55
CA TYR A 611 -5.84 14.87 19.16
C TYR A 611 -5.83 13.39 19.50
N GLN A 612 -6.13 13.07 20.77
CA GLN A 612 -6.01 11.70 21.30
C GLN A 612 -4.60 11.12 21.04
N ASN A 613 -4.48 10.03 20.28
CA ASN A 613 -3.21 9.39 19.96
C ASN A 613 -2.73 9.67 18.52
N GLY A 614 -3.35 10.62 17.83
CA GLY A 614 -3.08 10.94 16.44
C GLY A 614 -3.06 12.44 16.14
N ASN A 615 -3.14 12.79 14.87
CA ASN A 615 -3.23 14.16 14.39
C ASN A 615 -4.53 14.36 13.61
N ARG A 616 -4.98 15.59 13.54
CA ARG A 616 -6.09 16.06 12.70
C ARG A 616 -5.74 17.40 12.08
N ALA A 617 -6.37 17.77 10.99
CA ALA A 617 -6.21 19.09 10.40
C ALA A 617 -7.05 20.12 11.16
N LYS A 618 -6.44 21.26 11.51
CA LYS A 618 -7.11 22.42 12.10
C LYS A 618 -7.13 23.55 11.09
N CYS A 619 -8.32 23.89 10.59
CA CYS A 619 -8.57 25.11 9.83
C CYS A 619 -9.00 26.22 10.80
N GLN A 620 -8.28 27.34 10.79
CA GLN A 620 -8.57 28.48 11.67
C GLN A 620 -8.45 29.78 10.90
N SER A 621 -9.48 30.61 11.00
CA SER A 621 -9.44 31.93 10.39
C SER A 621 -8.52 32.89 11.13
N ALA A 622 -7.96 33.84 10.40
CA ALA A 622 -7.06 34.86 10.92
C ALA A 622 -7.43 36.24 10.35
N GLU A 623 -6.89 37.26 10.99
CA GLU A 623 -7.01 38.66 10.56
C GLU A 623 -5.61 39.25 10.25
N PRO A 624 -4.97 38.87 9.12
CA PRO A 624 -3.71 39.51 8.73
C PRO A 624 -3.90 40.99 8.44
N GLY A 625 -2.87 41.78 8.80
CA GLY A 625 -2.86 43.20 8.53
C GLY A 625 -2.20 44.02 9.67
N LEU A 626 -2.15 45.35 9.48
CA LEU A 626 -1.55 46.29 10.39
C LEU A 626 -2.60 47.32 10.86
N GLY A 627 -2.74 47.49 12.17
CA GLY A 627 -3.62 48.47 12.77
C GLY A 627 -5.10 48.29 12.44
N SER A 628 -5.73 49.23 11.76
CA SER A 628 -7.12 49.17 11.32
C SER A 628 -7.28 48.50 9.94
N ILE A 629 -6.20 48.16 9.27
CA ILE A 629 -6.21 47.49 7.98
C ILE A 629 -6.08 45.97 8.23
N LYS A 630 -7.19 45.34 8.54
CA LYS A 630 -7.29 43.91 8.71
C LYS A 630 -8.27 43.34 7.72
N VAL A 631 -7.98 42.18 7.20
CA VAL A 631 -8.87 41.45 6.26
C VAL A 631 -9.05 40.03 6.80
N LEU A 632 -10.15 39.40 6.46
CA LEU A 632 -10.39 38.02 6.77
C LEU A 632 -9.43 37.14 5.93
N ALA A 633 -8.71 36.24 6.58
CA ALA A 633 -8.08 35.10 5.94
C ALA A 633 -8.76 33.84 6.47
N ALA A 634 -9.57 33.21 5.62
CA ALA A 634 -10.33 32.03 5.99
C ALA A 634 -9.44 30.81 6.11
N GLY A 635 -9.56 30.07 7.22
CA GLY A 635 -8.92 28.78 7.41
C GLY A 635 -9.57 27.73 6.49
N ASN A 636 -8.74 26.99 5.76
CA ASN A 636 -9.23 26.03 4.79
C ASN A 636 -8.24 24.89 4.55
N LEU A 637 -8.76 23.74 4.14
CA LEU A 637 -8.06 22.58 3.64
C LEU A 637 -8.79 22.10 2.38
N PHE A 638 -8.06 21.86 1.29
CA PHE A 638 -8.69 21.42 0.05
C PHE A 638 -7.74 20.61 -0.82
N THR A 639 -8.27 19.87 -1.78
CA THR A 639 -7.48 19.21 -2.81
C THR A 639 -7.15 20.19 -3.93
N GLY A 640 -5.88 20.57 -4.01
CA GLY A 640 -5.45 21.59 -4.96
C GLY A 640 -4.26 22.40 -4.47
N THR A 641 -4.04 23.57 -5.06
CA THR A 641 -2.91 24.44 -4.72
C THR A 641 -3.34 25.88 -4.45
N PHE A 642 -2.53 26.59 -3.69
CA PHE A 642 -2.73 28.00 -3.36
C PHE A 642 -1.48 28.81 -3.63
N LYS A 643 -1.66 30.06 -4.10
CA LYS A 643 -0.58 31.04 -4.18
C LYS A 643 -1.12 32.44 -3.95
N MET A 644 -0.28 33.30 -3.41
CA MET A 644 -0.52 34.74 -3.40
C MET A 644 -0.06 35.35 -4.74
N ASP A 645 -0.92 36.14 -5.37
CA ASP A 645 -0.62 36.96 -6.55
C ASP A 645 -0.56 38.44 -6.09
N GLY A 646 0.63 38.82 -5.59
CA GLY A 646 0.83 40.09 -4.91
C GLY A 646 0.41 40.06 -3.42
N THR A 647 0.12 41.25 -2.85
CA THR A 647 -0.08 41.40 -1.40
C THR A 647 -1.48 40.98 -0.93
N TYR A 648 -2.49 41.14 -1.78
CA TYR A 648 -3.90 40.99 -1.35
C TYR A 648 -4.72 40.00 -2.16
N LYS A 649 -4.19 39.50 -3.29
CA LYS A 649 -4.92 38.56 -4.14
C LYS A 649 -4.48 37.13 -3.83
N GLY A 650 -5.41 36.33 -3.35
CA GLY A 650 -5.27 34.88 -3.25
C GLY A 650 -5.74 34.18 -4.51
N VAL A 651 -5.04 33.14 -4.92
CA VAL A 651 -5.40 32.29 -6.05
C VAL A 651 -5.36 30.84 -5.60
N VAL A 652 -6.53 30.23 -5.62
CA VAL A 652 -6.72 28.79 -5.35
C VAL A 652 -6.93 28.08 -6.69
N THR A 653 -6.28 26.95 -6.86
CA THR A 653 -6.61 26.01 -7.95
C THR A 653 -7.15 24.74 -7.35
N PHE A 654 -8.42 24.43 -7.60
CA PHE A 654 -9.11 23.24 -7.10
C PHE A 654 -8.97 22.07 -8.07
N GLY A 655 -8.92 20.87 -7.52
CA GLY A 655 -8.91 19.60 -8.25
C GLY A 655 -7.55 18.93 -8.24
N GLN A 656 -7.61 17.63 -8.04
CA GLN A 656 -6.45 16.73 -8.12
C GLN A 656 -6.79 15.52 -8.99
N PRO A 657 -5.82 15.00 -9.74
CA PRO A 657 -5.97 13.68 -10.33
C PRO A 657 -6.24 12.65 -9.25
N TYR A 658 -7.29 11.87 -9.43
CA TYR A 658 -7.64 10.77 -8.52
C TYR A 658 -8.10 9.58 -9.34
N LYS A 659 -7.49 8.42 -9.09
CA LYS A 659 -7.88 7.20 -9.78
C LYS A 659 -9.10 6.59 -9.09
N TRP A 660 -10.25 6.79 -9.68
CA TRP A 660 -11.49 6.20 -9.23
C TRP A 660 -11.51 4.70 -9.57
N SER A 661 -11.63 3.84 -8.55
CA SER A 661 -11.83 2.40 -8.71
C SER A 661 -13.26 1.97 -8.42
N ALA A 662 -14.04 2.84 -7.79
CA ALA A 662 -15.42 2.59 -7.43
C ALA A 662 -16.18 3.91 -7.24
N ARG A 663 -17.51 3.87 -7.39
CA ARG A 663 -18.41 5.00 -7.15
C ARG A 663 -18.79 5.04 -5.67
N PRO A 664 -18.47 6.12 -4.94
CA PRO A 664 -18.83 6.22 -3.52
C PRO A 664 -20.30 6.64 -3.35
N SER A 665 -20.96 6.09 -2.34
CA SER A 665 -22.27 6.54 -1.88
C SER A 665 -22.19 7.81 -1.03
N ALA A 666 -21.10 7.99 -0.29
CA ALA A 666 -20.85 9.14 0.56
C ALA A 666 -19.36 9.34 0.85
N LEU A 667 -19.04 10.54 1.32
CA LEU A 667 -17.79 10.83 2.04
C LEU A 667 -18.08 10.79 3.54
N LYS A 668 -17.36 9.99 4.27
CA LYS A 668 -17.36 9.96 5.73
C LYS A 668 -16.12 10.67 6.22
N LEU A 669 -16.25 11.46 7.26
CA LEU A 669 -15.16 12.13 7.95
C LEU A 669 -15.54 12.44 9.40
N LYS A 670 -14.54 12.81 10.17
CA LYS A 670 -14.72 13.40 11.51
C LYS A 670 -14.53 14.91 11.44
N TYR A 671 -15.32 15.65 12.20
CA TYR A 671 -15.18 17.09 12.26
C TYR A 671 -15.52 17.65 13.65
N HIS A 672 -14.99 18.84 13.94
CA HIS A 672 -15.37 19.65 15.08
C HIS A 672 -15.33 21.12 14.66
N ALA A 673 -16.39 21.86 14.92
CA ALA A 673 -16.51 23.24 14.47
C ALA A 673 -16.84 24.19 15.62
N THR A 674 -16.24 25.38 15.57
CA THR A 674 -16.63 26.54 16.38
C THR A 674 -16.95 27.66 15.42
N ILE A 675 -18.20 28.12 15.44
CA ILE A 675 -18.75 29.09 14.50
C ILE A 675 -19.22 30.33 15.29
N GLY A 676 -18.69 31.48 14.92
CA GLY A 676 -19.04 32.76 15.52
C GLY A 676 -19.97 33.58 14.64
N THR A 677 -20.08 34.85 14.96
CA THR A 677 -20.86 35.82 14.19
C THR A 677 -19.97 36.59 13.21
N ILE A 678 -20.52 36.91 12.02
CA ILE A 678 -19.84 37.64 10.99
C ILE A 678 -19.28 38.96 11.50
N ASN A 679 -18.00 39.18 11.39
CA ASN A 679 -17.30 40.41 11.71
C ASN A 679 -16.48 40.99 10.56
N HIS A 680 -16.43 40.28 9.41
CA HIS A 680 -15.81 40.71 8.17
C HIS A 680 -16.78 40.65 6.98
N THR A 681 -16.80 41.72 6.20
CA THR A 681 -17.61 41.86 4.98
C THR A 681 -16.81 42.64 3.93
N ASP A 682 -15.55 42.25 3.69
CA ASP A 682 -14.56 43.00 2.94
C ASP A 682 -14.53 42.60 1.44
N GLY A 683 -15.40 41.69 1.02
CA GLY A 683 -15.44 41.14 -0.34
C GLY A 683 -16.27 41.97 -1.33
N ALA A 684 -16.34 41.45 -2.56
CA ALA A 684 -17.10 42.02 -3.65
C ALA A 684 -18.62 41.85 -3.43
N ASP A 685 -19.01 40.80 -2.73
CA ASP A 685 -20.41 40.42 -2.50
C ASP A 685 -20.55 39.97 -1.02
N ILE A 686 -21.57 40.50 -0.36
CA ILE A 686 -21.86 40.16 1.03
C ILE A 686 -22.91 39.07 1.05
N LYS A 687 -22.49 37.84 1.33
CA LYS A 687 -23.34 36.65 1.38
C LYS A 687 -24.14 36.56 2.69
N ILE A 688 -23.51 36.96 3.80
CA ILE A 688 -24.14 36.99 5.13
C ILE A 688 -23.82 38.36 5.75
N ALA A 689 -24.84 39.03 6.28
CA ALA A 689 -24.67 40.35 6.86
C ALA A 689 -23.84 40.29 8.19
N SER A 690 -23.13 41.39 8.48
CA SER A 690 -22.40 41.55 9.74
C SER A 690 -23.31 41.34 10.94
N GLY A 691 -22.83 40.65 11.98
CA GLY A 691 -23.58 40.36 13.20
C GLY A 691 -24.53 39.15 13.10
N GLN A 692 -24.69 38.56 11.93
CA GLN A 692 -25.41 37.28 11.78
C GLN A 692 -24.45 36.08 12.02
N GLN A 693 -25.04 34.92 12.29
CA GLN A 693 -24.29 33.68 12.45
C GLN A 693 -23.57 33.32 11.14
N ASP A 694 -22.28 33.02 11.26
CA ASP A 694 -21.47 32.52 10.15
C ASP A 694 -21.74 31.03 9.88
N LYS A 695 -21.13 30.50 8.83
CA LYS A 695 -21.20 29.08 8.46
C LYS A 695 -19.83 28.56 8.06
N ALA A 696 -19.52 27.34 8.45
CA ALA A 696 -18.48 26.56 7.81
C ALA A 696 -19.10 25.66 6.72
N ARG A 697 -18.29 25.17 5.82
CA ARG A 697 -18.72 24.24 4.78
C ARG A 697 -17.69 23.16 4.54
N ILE A 698 -18.17 21.94 4.39
CA ILE A 698 -17.39 20.82 3.87
C ILE A 698 -18.12 20.30 2.64
N PHE A 699 -17.42 20.22 1.51
CA PHE A 699 -17.99 19.62 0.30
C PHE A 699 -16.93 18.82 -0.45
N PHE A 700 -17.40 17.91 -1.26
CA PHE A 700 -16.58 17.25 -2.26
C PHE A 700 -17.29 17.21 -3.61
N CYS A 701 -16.50 17.09 -4.68
CA CYS A 701 -17.00 16.89 -6.03
C CYS A 701 -16.23 15.80 -6.75
N ILE A 702 -16.98 14.95 -7.42
CA ILE A 702 -16.49 14.08 -8.47
C ILE A 702 -16.61 14.88 -9.76
N VAL A 703 -15.49 15.20 -10.37
CA VAL A 703 -15.44 16.05 -11.56
C VAL A 703 -14.72 15.35 -12.71
N ASP A 704 -14.88 15.83 -13.90
CA ASP A 704 -14.08 15.44 -15.07
C ASP A 704 -13.57 16.71 -15.74
N TRP A 705 -12.46 17.23 -15.22
CA TRP A 705 -11.86 18.50 -15.65
C TRP A 705 -10.54 18.26 -16.37
N THR A 706 -10.36 18.96 -17.47
CA THR A 706 -9.12 18.92 -18.27
C THR A 706 -8.00 19.77 -17.66
N ALA A 707 -8.31 20.65 -16.72
CA ALA A 707 -7.40 21.50 -15.97
C ALA A 707 -7.97 21.74 -14.57
N PRO A 708 -7.15 22.12 -13.57
CA PRO A 708 -7.68 22.52 -12.27
C PRO A 708 -8.46 23.83 -12.38
N HIS A 709 -9.56 23.92 -11.63
CA HIS A 709 -10.41 25.12 -11.62
C HIS A 709 -9.78 26.22 -10.74
N THR A 710 -9.70 27.42 -11.27
CA THR A 710 -9.04 28.55 -10.59
C THR A 710 -10.05 29.55 -10.02
N VAL A 711 -9.95 29.80 -8.72
CA VAL A 711 -10.67 30.88 -8.02
C VAL A 711 -9.66 31.92 -7.56
N SER A 712 -9.88 33.18 -7.90
CA SER A 712 -9.05 34.26 -7.41
C SER A 712 -9.89 35.32 -6.69
N SER A 713 -9.39 35.77 -5.55
CA SER A 713 -10.13 36.69 -4.69
C SER A 713 -9.23 37.80 -4.15
N THR A 714 -9.77 39.02 -4.14
CA THR A 714 -9.10 40.20 -3.62
C THR A 714 -10.08 40.93 -2.68
N PRO A 715 -9.67 41.35 -1.46
CA PRO A 715 -10.53 42.11 -0.56
C PRO A 715 -10.57 43.60 -0.89
N ASN A 716 -11.56 44.29 -0.37
CA ASN A 716 -11.50 45.73 -0.24
C ASN A 716 -10.52 46.11 0.87
N VAL A 717 -9.41 46.70 0.51
CA VAL A 717 -8.46 47.27 1.46
C VAL A 717 -8.37 48.78 1.28
N LYS A 718 -8.71 49.51 2.32
CA LYS A 718 -8.66 50.96 2.34
C LYS A 718 -7.53 51.49 3.21
N LEU A 719 -6.79 52.44 2.69
CA LEU A 719 -5.92 53.30 3.49
C LEU A 719 -6.79 54.41 4.12
N PHE A 720 -6.27 55.13 5.14
CA PHE A 720 -6.98 56.22 5.75
C PHE A 720 -7.69 57.13 4.74
N GLY A 721 -9.01 57.30 4.89
CA GLY A 721 -9.88 58.04 3.95
C GLY A 721 -10.49 57.17 2.84
N SER A 722 -10.56 57.68 1.63
CA SER A 722 -11.24 57.05 0.49
C SER A 722 -10.27 56.28 -0.44
N THR A 723 -8.97 56.20 -0.13
CA THR A 723 -7.97 55.57 -0.99
C THR A 723 -7.97 54.05 -0.81
N TYR A 724 -8.26 53.33 -1.89
CA TYR A 724 -8.19 51.86 -1.93
C TYR A 724 -6.75 51.39 -2.23
N LEU A 725 -6.22 50.49 -1.40
CA LEU A 725 -5.02 49.75 -1.71
C LEU A 725 -5.34 48.55 -2.58
N SER A 726 -6.52 47.97 -2.38
CA SER A 726 -7.12 47.00 -3.30
C SER A 726 -8.63 47.14 -3.31
N ARG A 727 -9.25 46.74 -4.42
CA ARG A 727 -10.70 46.65 -4.56
C ARG A 727 -11.13 45.22 -4.59
N ALA A 728 -12.25 44.95 -3.95
CA ALA A 728 -12.81 43.63 -3.88
C ALA A 728 -13.14 43.08 -5.28
N GLU A 729 -12.71 41.87 -5.51
CA GLU A 729 -13.02 41.11 -6.72
C GLU A 729 -12.98 39.62 -6.39
N THR A 730 -13.92 38.84 -6.88
CA THR A 730 -13.91 37.39 -6.80
C THR A 730 -14.23 36.86 -8.20
N ILE A 731 -13.31 36.08 -8.76
CA ILE A 731 -13.42 35.51 -10.11
C ILE A 731 -13.32 33.99 -10.00
N GLY A 732 -14.17 33.28 -10.74
CA GLY A 732 -14.15 31.81 -10.79
C GLY A 732 -14.84 31.15 -9.61
N SER A 733 -15.42 31.88 -8.67
CA SER A 733 -16.16 31.27 -7.56
C SER A 733 -17.37 30.48 -8.10
N TRP A 734 -17.56 29.32 -7.56
CA TRP A 734 -18.56 28.34 -7.99
C TRP A 734 -19.17 27.63 -6.78
N ASP A 735 -20.34 27.05 -7.00
CA ASP A 735 -21.04 26.28 -6.00
C ASP A 735 -21.55 24.96 -6.64
N PRO A 736 -21.10 23.79 -6.17
CA PRO A 736 -21.55 22.53 -6.77
C PRO A 736 -23.04 22.23 -6.56
N GLU A 737 -23.74 22.92 -5.67
CA GLU A 737 -25.19 22.75 -5.47
C GLU A 737 -26.01 23.40 -6.56
N ILE A 738 -25.46 24.44 -7.22
CA ILE A 738 -26.16 25.26 -8.23
C ILE A 738 -25.50 25.26 -9.61
N SER A 739 -24.38 24.52 -9.77
CA SER A 739 -23.66 24.38 -11.03
C SER A 739 -23.19 22.96 -11.24
N ASN A 740 -23.51 22.35 -12.38
CA ASN A 740 -23.07 21.02 -12.78
C ASN A 740 -21.89 21.05 -13.76
N SER A 741 -21.26 22.19 -13.98
CA SER A 741 -20.08 22.33 -14.82
C SER A 741 -19.32 23.61 -14.49
N THR A 742 -18.05 23.66 -14.89
CA THR A 742 -17.17 24.82 -14.95
C THR A 742 -16.59 24.92 -16.35
N ASP A 743 -15.76 25.91 -16.61
CA ASP A 743 -15.08 26.06 -17.91
C ASP A 743 -14.14 24.88 -18.22
N GLU A 744 -13.61 24.19 -17.17
CA GLU A 744 -12.70 23.08 -17.30
C GLU A 744 -13.39 21.74 -17.58
N GLY A 745 -14.68 21.63 -17.31
CA GLY A 745 -15.45 20.41 -17.55
C GLY A 745 -16.67 20.21 -16.65
N LYS A 746 -17.11 18.95 -16.56
CA LYS A 746 -18.34 18.58 -15.84
C LYS A 746 -18.09 18.37 -14.36
N ILE A 747 -19.13 18.62 -13.57
CA ILE A 747 -19.30 18.09 -12.22
C ILE A 747 -20.24 16.89 -12.34
N ILE A 748 -19.69 15.68 -12.11
CA ILE A 748 -20.44 14.42 -12.21
C ILE A 748 -21.33 14.23 -11.00
N GLY A 749 -20.80 14.56 -9.83
CA GLY A 749 -21.52 14.46 -8.57
C GLY A 749 -20.84 15.28 -7.47
N TYR A 750 -21.59 15.50 -6.40
CA TYR A 750 -21.11 16.26 -5.24
C TYR A 750 -21.76 15.79 -3.95
N GLY A 751 -21.11 16.12 -2.84
CA GLY A 751 -21.72 16.11 -1.52
C GLY A 751 -21.36 17.39 -0.78
N SER A 752 -22.30 17.93 -0.01
CA SER A 752 -22.09 19.21 0.67
C SER A 752 -22.73 19.18 2.07
N MET A 753 -22.01 19.72 3.04
CA MET A 753 -22.47 19.90 4.41
C MET A 753 -22.20 21.32 4.86
N TRP A 754 -23.27 22.02 5.29
CA TRP A 754 -23.21 23.33 5.91
C TRP A 754 -23.22 23.19 7.42
N ILE A 755 -22.37 23.95 8.10
CA ILE A 755 -22.23 23.93 9.55
C ILE A 755 -22.44 25.35 10.05
N ASP A 756 -23.54 25.61 10.72
CA ASP A 756 -23.94 26.92 11.27
C ASP A 756 -24.02 26.95 12.80
N THR A 757 -23.71 25.85 13.44
CA THR A 757 -23.72 25.66 14.88
C THR A 757 -22.42 25.04 15.39
N ASN A 758 -22.07 25.34 16.63
CA ASN A 758 -20.91 24.74 17.29
C ASN A 758 -21.14 23.25 17.53
N THR A 759 -20.10 22.45 17.37
CA THR A 759 -20.11 21.07 17.83
C THR A 759 -20.25 21.07 19.36
N VAL A 760 -21.24 20.33 19.85
CA VAL A 760 -21.66 20.38 21.29
C VAL A 760 -20.69 19.65 22.19
N SER A 761 -19.94 18.67 21.67
CA SER A 761 -18.97 17.85 22.42
C SER A 761 -17.54 18.33 22.12
N ASP A 762 -16.64 18.15 23.07
CA ASP A 762 -15.19 18.31 22.82
C ASP A 762 -14.64 17.21 21.89
N GLU A 763 -15.42 16.16 21.65
CA GLU A 763 -15.09 15.09 20.72
C GLU A 763 -15.46 15.44 19.27
N MET A 764 -14.75 14.83 18.33
CA MET A 764 -15.08 14.94 16.90
C MET A 764 -16.42 14.27 16.60
N ALA A 765 -17.30 14.98 15.93
CA ALA A 765 -18.52 14.39 15.38
C ALA A 765 -18.20 13.64 14.07
N THR A 766 -18.92 12.58 13.80
CA THR A 766 -18.83 11.90 12.50
C THR A 766 -19.87 12.49 11.53
N ALA A 767 -19.42 12.86 10.34
CA ALA A 767 -20.28 13.25 9.25
C ALA A 767 -20.28 12.17 8.17
N ILE A 768 -21.44 11.92 7.58
CA ILE A 768 -21.61 11.15 6.35
C ILE A 768 -22.28 12.07 5.35
N ILE A 769 -21.53 12.50 4.33
CA ILE A 769 -21.99 13.44 3.32
C ILE A 769 -22.33 12.63 2.07
N GLU A 770 -23.62 12.44 1.80
CA GLU A 770 -24.11 11.64 0.69
C GLU A 770 -23.72 12.23 -0.67
N THR A 771 -23.47 11.37 -1.64
CA THR A 771 -23.15 11.78 -3.01
C THR A 771 -24.42 12.04 -3.80
N ASN A 772 -24.54 13.25 -4.33
CA ASN A 772 -25.59 13.70 -5.25
C ASN A 772 -25.02 13.65 -6.67
N PHE A 773 -25.59 12.88 -7.56
CA PHE A 773 -25.09 12.73 -8.93
C PHE A 773 -25.89 13.58 -9.91
N TYR A 774 -25.22 14.43 -10.66
CA TYR A 774 -25.77 15.13 -11.81
C TYR A 774 -25.80 14.26 -13.06
N ASP A 775 -24.83 13.35 -13.18
CA ASP A 775 -24.74 12.43 -14.31
C ASP A 775 -24.54 11.00 -13.79
N LYS A 776 -25.57 10.15 -13.93
CA LYS A 776 -25.59 8.76 -13.50
C LYS A 776 -24.64 7.89 -14.32
N THR A 777 -24.25 8.32 -15.52
CA THR A 777 -23.54 7.52 -16.52
C THR A 777 -22.09 7.94 -16.70
N ALA A 778 -21.75 9.15 -16.28
CA ALA A 778 -20.40 9.66 -16.47
C ALA A 778 -19.37 8.92 -15.61
N VAL A 779 -18.22 8.67 -16.22
CA VAL A 779 -17.02 8.13 -15.59
C VAL A 779 -15.94 9.19 -15.73
N PRO A 780 -15.23 9.58 -14.67
CA PRO A 780 -14.10 10.49 -14.79
C PRO A 780 -13.04 9.94 -15.74
N THR A 781 -12.50 10.77 -16.60
CA THR A 781 -11.46 10.39 -17.56
C THR A 781 -10.11 10.19 -16.83
N ASP A 782 -9.44 9.08 -17.10
CA ASP A 782 -8.12 8.81 -16.52
C ASP A 782 -7.13 9.92 -16.85
N GLY A 783 -6.41 10.41 -15.84
CA GLY A 783 -5.43 11.48 -15.96
C GLY A 783 -6.01 12.88 -15.85
N ASN A 784 -7.34 13.03 -15.90
CA ASN A 784 -8.00 14.31 -15.64
C ASN A 784 -8.03 14.63 -14.14
N TYR A 785 -8.24 15.90 -13.83
CA TYR A 785 -8.55 16.34 -12.47
C TYR A 785 -9.96 15.84 -12.15
N SER A 786 -10.08 14.96 -11.18
CA SER A 786 -11.32 14.22 -10.99
C SER A 786 -11.87 14.27 -9.56
N LEU A 787 -11.12 14.80 -8.60
CA LEU A 787 -11.56 14.94 -7.22
C LEU A 787 -11.31 16.35 -6.67
N VAL A 788 -12.35 16.95 -6.13
CA VAL A 788 -12.28 18.12 -5.26
C VAL A 788 -12.83 17.75 -3.89
N ILE A 789 -12.08 18.04 -2.84
CA ILE A 789 -12.56 18.10 -1.44
C ILE A 789 -12.21 19.48 -0.92
N SER A 790 -13.14 20.15 -0.27
CA SER A 790 -12.93 21.47 0.31
C SER A 790 -13.57 21.57 1.68
N CYS A 791 -12.78 21.98 2.65
CA CYS A 791 -13.16 22.23 4.03
C CYS A 791 -12.80 23.67 4.37
N ALA A 792 -13.78 24.50 4.64
CA ALA A 792 -13.59 25.91 4.97
C ALA A 792 -14.32 26.26 6.27
N CYS A 793 -13.62 26.85 7.23
CA CYS A 793 -14.25 27.31 8.47
C CYS A 793 -15.09 28.60 8.29
N ASN A 794 -14.96 29.25 7.11
CA ASN A 794 -15.89 30.30 6.64
C ASN A 794 -16.35 29.91 5.24
N ALA A 795 -17.60 29.56 5.07
CA ALA A 795 -18.15 29.09 3.81
C ALA A 795 -18.03 30.10 2.66
N TYR A 796 -17.97 31.38 2.97
CA TYR A 796 -17.83 32.49 2.02
C TYR A 796 -16.46 33.19 2.16
N GLY A 797 -15.43 32.45 2.51
CA GLY A 797 -14.08 32.96 2.68
C GLY A 797 -13.46 33.58 1.41
N ASP A 798 -13.84 33.08 0.24
CA ASP A 798 -13.46 33.63 -1.07
C ASP A 798 -14.11 35.02 -1.35
N TYR A 799 -15.16 35.37 -0.65
CA TYR A 799 -15.78 36.69 -0.61
C TYR A 799 -15.31 37.55 0.57
N PHE A 800 -14.29 37.12 1.32
CA PHE A 800 -13.86 37.79 2.55
C PHE A 800 -15.01 38.13 3.51
N ASN A 801 -16.00 37.22 3.54
CA ASN A 801 -17.19 37.33 4.35
C ASN A 801 -17.20 36.20 5.38
N GLY A 802 -17.08 36.56 6.65
CA GLY A 802 -17.01 35.55 7.70
C GLY A 802 -16.63 36.09 9.08
N CYS A 803 -16.46 35.15 10.00
CA CYS A 803 -15.98 35.38 11.36
C CYS A 803 -14.51 34.97 11.49
N SER A 804 -13.66 35.89 11.90
CA SER A 804 -12.22 35.63 12.13
C SER A 804 -11.93 34.70 13.30
N GLY A 805 -12.92 34.38 14.12
CA GLY A 805 -12.80 33.44 15.24
C GLY A 805 -13.19 32.00 14.93
N ASN A 806 -13.61 31.70 13.70
CA ASN A 806 -14.06 30.37 13.34
C ASN A 806 -12.91 29.37 13.32
N THR A 807 -13.21 28.14 13.77
CA THR A 807 -12.33 26.98 13.64
C THR A 807 -13.11 25.78 13.10
N LEU A 808 -12.44 24.99 12.28
CA LEU A 808 -12.93 23.71 11.79
C LEU A 808 -11.81 22.69 11.86
N TYR A 809 -12.01 21.65 12.64
CA TYR A 809 -11.12 20.49 12.64
C TYR A 809 -11.73 19.42 11.76
N VAL A 810 -10.90 18.76 10.98
CA VAL A 810 -11.33 17.67 10.09
C VAL A 810 -10.31 16.54 10.10
N ASP A 811 -10.80 15.30 9.95
CA ASP A 811 -10.01 14.09 10.07
C ASP A 811 -10.71 12.89 9.45
N ASP A 812 -9.98 11.77 9.25
CA ASP A 812 -10.51 10.47 8.85
C ASP A 812 -11.41 10.53 7.60
N PHE A 813 -10.93 11.16 6.54
CA PHE A 813 -11.64 11.19 5.25
C PHE A 813 -11.60 9.82 4.60
N GLU A 814 -12.75 9.18 4.47
CA GLU A 814 -12.90 7.89 3.81
C GLU A 814 -14.15 7.83 2.93
N TRP A 815 -14.08 7.10 1.84
CA TRP A 815 -15.25 6.83 1.03
C TRP A 815 -16.15 5.79 1.69
N VAL A 816 -17.44 6.04 1.65
CA VAL A 816 -18.46 5.05 2.01
C VAL A 816 -18.95 4.40 0.72
N TYR A 817 -18.83 3.10 0.69
CA TYR A 817 -19.28 2.30 -0.43
C TYR A 817 -20.44 1.40 -0.04
#